data_c218fd456c8760ebd11ff724a27252b3
#
_entry.id   c218fd456c8760ebd11ff724a27252b3
#
_cell.length_a   1.000
_cell.length_b   1.000
_cell.length_c   1.000
_cell.angle_alpha   90.00
_cell.angle_beta   90.00
_cell.angle_gamma   90.00
#
_symmetry.space_group_name_H-M   'P 1'
#
loop_
_entity.id
_entity.type
_entity.pdbx_description
1 polymer ?
#
loop_
_entity_poly.entity_id
_entity_poly.type
_entity_poly.pdbx_seq_one_letter_code
_entity_poly.pdbx_strand_id
1 'polypeptide(L)'
;MTTLHRSAVAALLVGFAATALSAQSTFEQVDPMIGTGGEGHTFPGAVAPFGMVQFSPDTDTGCILRACYGHAAGYRYDDPTIQGFSLTHFSGAGHSDLGDFLMMPIAGNDVPLEPGDAGKPGSGYRSRYDHAAETARPGYYSVVLQDHGVRAELTAGTRVGMARYRAASSTQPMHLILDLRSSLYNYPGKILWSSIRLRPDGTVTGCRQTRGWAPDRTLCFALRFSVPLRGHAFVSTETDVAYKGFQGPGRGSDAVAERAGRALVARFDFGAVDRPIEVRSAISSVDEAGAIANLASEPGDFDAIRAKTMAAWRAALDVLKIEAPAPMQTSVATALYHALLAPAVAGDVDGRYRGPDNQVHHAQGYTFRSTFSLWDTFRAEHPLLTIVQPPSTSSDIVRSLVASRQHSPDGILPVWQFQGRETWTMIGYHAAPVIADAYLKGIRGFDADAALAAMVASATYAPYGGLGDYMKRGYVPIDREPEAASKTVEYAYDDWTIARMARAMGRTDIAARFGQRAGNWRNSFDARTGFIRARKTDGTFRVPFDPTAINYGSDYTEGNAWQYGWFVPQDQAALVRALGGDAATIAKLDAMFEFDNSKLDYSHAEDIAGLIGQYIHGNEPSHHVAYLYSYAGAPWRTQARLKQIVESQYHPTPDGLSGNDDLGQMSAWLVFTALGFYPVTPASLEYVIGRPFVNRAMLALPNGRRLTIIADRLDDGHPYVGTVMLNGRPVTRAYLRHDEIMAGGELRFTMQSMPNTAWAAGRADRPYSASMVRTPAKPVKRELAKRLG
;
A
#
# COMPACT_ATOMS: atom_id res chain seq x y z
N MET A 1 -61.35 -34.78 -57.57
CA MET A 1 -60.87 -33.42 -57.28
C MET A 1 -60.61 -33.33 -55.82
N THR A 2 -59.36 -33.54 -55.48
CA THR A 2 -58.86 -33.64 -54.11
C THR A 2 -58.01 -32.46 -53.77
N THR A 3 -58.41 -31.66 -52.77
CA THR A 3 -57.61 -30.53 -52.24
C THR A 3 -56.83 -30.94 -51.01
N LEU A 4 -55.51 -30.91 -51.07
CA LEU A 4 -54.59 -31.17 -49.97
C LEU A 4 -54.51 -29.92 -49.04
N HIS A 5 -54.76 -30.11 -47.74
CA HIS A 5 -54.47 -29.15 -46.71
C HIS A 5 -53.00 -29.33 -46.25
N ARG A 6 -52.20 -28.30 -46.38
CA ARG A 6 -50.88 -28.22 -45.73
C ARG A 6 -51.03 -27.39 -44.44
N SER A 7 -50.84 -28.06 -43.29
CA SER A 7 -50.73 -27.44 -41.98
C SER A 7 -49.29 -26.93 -41.80
N ALA A 8 -49.14 -25.61 -41.64
CA ALA A 8 -47.86 -24.98 -41.27
C ALA A 8 -47.76 -24.94 -39.73
N VAL A 9 -46.75 -25.64 -39.18
CA VAL A 9 -46.40 -25.53 -37.77
C VAL A 9 -45.43 -24.36 -37.65
N ALA A 10 -45.87 -23.26 -37.03
CA ALA A 10 -45.02 -22.12 -36.68
C ALA A 10 -44.32 -22.42 -35.33
N ALA A 11 -42.99 -22.66 -35.37
CA ALA A 11 -42.19 -22.74 -34.20
C ALA A 11 -41.90 -21.33 -33.67
N LEU A 12 -42.45 -20.95 -32.52
CA LEU A 12 -42.09 -19.76 -31.79
C LEU A 12 -40.69 -19.97 -31.13
N LEU A 13 -39.67 -19.41 -31.71
CA LEU A 13 -38.37 -19.17 -31.08
C LEU A 13 -38.52 -17.99 -30.11
N VAL A 14 -38.73 -18.27 -28.81
CA VAL A 14 -38.61 -17.29 -27.76
C VAL A 14 -37.10 -17.06 -27.54
N GLY A 15 -36.56 -16.06 -28.18
CA GLY A 15 -35.23 -15.57 -27.93
C GLY A 15 -35.18 -14.89 -26.54
N PHE A 16 -34.59 -15.54 -25.56
CA PHE A 16 -34.14 -14.87 -24.34
C PHE A 16 -33.01 -13.90 -24.71
N ALA A 17 -33.37 -12.66 -24.95
CA ALA A 17 -32.40 -11.58 -24.92
C ALA A 17 -31.92 -11.45 -23.47
N ALA A 18 -30.80 -12.07 -23.14
CA ALA A 18 -30.06 -11.73 -21.95
C ALA A 18 -29.62 -10.27 -22.10
N THR A 19 -30.35 -9.35 -21.49
CA THR A 19 -29.90 -8.00 -21.26
C THR A 19 -28.63 -8.14 -20.47
N ALA A 20 -27.48 -8.04 -21.13
CA ALA A 20 -26.21 -7.80 -20.47
C ALA A 20 -26.36 -6.45 -19.74
N LEU A 21 -26.74 -6.48 -18.46
CA LEU A 21 -26.49 -5.34 -17.60
C LEU A 21 -24.99 -5.06 -17.74
N SER A 22 -24.65 -3.94 -18.36
CA SER A 22 -23.29 -3.42 -18.42
C SER A 22 -22.89 -3.20 -16.96
N ALA A 23 -22.03 -4.06 -16.41
CA ALA A 23 -21.43 -3.81 -15.11
C ALA A 23 -20.83 -2.40 -15.14
N GLN A 24 -21.22 -1.57 -14.18
CA GLN A 24 -20.73 -0.21 -14.06
C GLN A 24 -19.18 -0.24 -13.98
N SER A 25 -18.51 0.74 -14.57
CA SER A 25 -17.05 0.85 -14.50
C SER A 25 -16.59 0.93 -13.04
N THR A 26 -15.61 0.14 -12.67
CA THR A 26 -15.03 0.15 -11.31
C THR A 26 -14.48 1.54 -10.94
N PHE A 27 -13.97 2.27 -11.93
CA PHE A 27 -13.54 3.66 -11.77
C PHE A 27 -14.65 4.57 -11.21
N GLU A 28 -15.90 4.42 -11.66
CA GLU A 28 -17.02 5.27 -11.21
C GLU A 28 -17.49 4.92 -9.78
N GLN A 29 -17.07 3.78 -9.25
CA GLN A 29 -17.43 3.29 -7.92
C GLN A 29 -16.44 3.71 -6.83
N VAL A 30 -15.26 4.21 -7.21
CA VAL A 30 -14.21 4.61 -6.26
C VAL A 30 -14.62 5.88 -5.52
N ASP A 31 -14.48 5.85 -4.21
CA ASP A 31 -14.59 6.99 -3.32
C ASP A 31 -13.26 7.21 -2.56
N PRO A 32 -12.39 8.14 -3.01
CA PRO A 32 -11.11 8.40 -2.35
C PRO A 32 -11.24 8.98 -0.92
N MET A 33 -12.46 9.30 -0.46
CA MET A 33 -12.67 9.74 0.91
C MET A 33 -12.65 8.61 1.94
N ILE A 34 -12.82 7.34 1.52
CA ILE A 34 -12.75 6.19 2.44
C ILE A 34 -11.34 6.12 3.05
N GLY A 35 -11.27 6.04 4.38
CA GLY A 35 -10.04 5.97 5.14
C GLY A 35 -9.39 7.32 5.45
N THR A 36 -9.98 8.45 5.02
CA THR A 36 -9.46 9.79 5.31
C THR A 36 -9.84 10.31 6.70
N GLY A 37 -10.70 9.59 7.40
CA GLY A 37 -11.04 9.76 8.83
C GLY A 37 -10.66 8.52 9.62
N GLY A 38 -10.92 8.54 10.93
CA GLY A 38 -10.56 7.40 11.80
C GLY A 38 -9.07 7.08 11.77
N GLU A 39 -8.75 5.81 11.58
CA GLU A 39 -7.37 5.27 11.64
C GLU A 39 -6.83 4.83 10.25
N GLY A 40 -7.53 5.13 9.14
CA GLY A 40 -7.12 4.67 7.81
C GLY A 40 -5.93 5.41 7.20
N HIS A 41 -5.74 6.67 7.57
CA HIS A 41 -4.66 7.57 7.12
C HIS A 41 -4.46 7.59 5.60
N THR A 42 -5.57 7.58 4.83
CA THR A 42 -5.55 7.76 3.39
C THR A 42 -5.69 9.24 3.02
N PHE A 43 -5.47 9.58 1.77
CA PHE A 43 -5.58 10.95 1.27
C PHE A 43 -6.54 11.04 0.07
N PRO A 44 -7.35 12.14 -0.03
CA PRO A 44 -8.36 12.26 -1.08
C PRO A 44 -7.84 12.91 -2.36
N GLY A 45 -6.57 13.31 -2.41
CA GLY A 45 -6.00 14.12 -3.46
C GLY A 45 -5.82 13.42 -4.81
N ALA A 46 -5.40 14.19 -5.79
CA ALA A 46 -5.19 13.71 -7.14
C ALA A 46 -3.84 13.01 -7.30
N VAL A 47 -3.85 11.81 -7.87
CA VAL A 47 -2.67 11.01 -8.17
C VAL A 47 -2.93 10.17 -9.43
N ALA A 48 -1.91 9.84 -10.22
CA ALA A 48 -1.98 8.81 -11.27
C ALA A 48 -1.69 7.43 -10.68
N PRO A 49 -2.07 6.31 -11.33
CA PRO A 49 -1.65 4.98 -10.87
C PRO A 49 -0.13 4.93 -10.65
N PHE A 50 0.31 4.60 -9.43
CA PHE A 50 1.72 4.59 -9.02
C PHE A 50 2.45 5.92 -9.29
N GLY A 51 1.75 7.06 -9.28
CA GLY A 51 2.31 8.36 -9.63
C GLY A 51 3.40 8.83 -8.66
N MET A 52 4.42 9.54 -9.16
CA MET A 52 5.46 10.20 -8.37
C MET A 52 4.88 11.39 -7.58
N VAL A 53 3.86 12.06 -8.13
CA VAL A 53 3.19 13.20 -7.51
C VAL A 53 1.84 12.74 -6.97
N GLN A 54 1.64 12.95 -5.67
CA GLN A 54 0.38 12.77 -4.96
C GLN A 54 -0.05 14.16 -4.46
N PHE A 55 -0.85 14.85 -5.27
CA PHE A 55 -1.24 16.24 -5.02
C PHE A 55 -2.53 16.29 -4.21
N SER A 56 -2.42 16.55 -2.91
CA SER A 56 -3.52 16.44 -1.96
C SER A 56 -3.64 17.67 -1.05
N PRO A 57 -4.86 17.97 -0.54
CA PRO A 57 -5.00 18.89 0.57
C PRO A 57 -4.33 18.35 1.84
N ASP A 58 -3.81 19.27 2.65
CA ASP A 58 -3.38 19.05 4.03
C ASP A 58 -4.29 19.88 4.95
N THR A 59 -4.92 19.24 5.93
CA THR A 59 -5.76 19.93 6.91
C THR A 59 -4.94 20.39 8.11
N ASP A 60 -3.97 19.57 8.53
CA ASP A 60 -2.93 19.98 9.46
C ASP A 60 -1.63 19.20 9.15
N THR A 61 -0.51 19.80 9.46
CA THR A 61 0.79 19.15 9.39
C THR A 61 1.11 18.41 10.69
N GLY A 62 0.28 18.54 11.70
CA GLY A 62 0.49 17.97 13.01
C GLY A 62 1.82 18.37 13.65
N CYS A 63 2.02 18.11 14.90
CA CYS A 63 3.34 18.24 15.50
C CYS A 63 3.63 17.05 16.41
N ILE A 64 4.85 16.56 16.38
CA ILE A 64 5.32 15.40 17.17
C ILE A 64 5.11 15.56 18.69
N LEU A 65 4.88 16.79 19.16
CA LEU A 65 4.64 17.11 20.56
C LEU A 65 3.17 17.07 20.97
N ARG A 66 2.26 16.75 20.04
CA ARG A 66 0.84 16.53 20.26
C ARG A 66 0.49 15.14 19.73
N ALA A 67 -0.68 14.62 19.99
CA ALA A 67 -1.17 13.40 19.36
C ALA A 67 -1.39 13.62 17.84
N CYS A 68 -0.31 13.59 17.06
CA CYS A 68 -0.29 13.97 15.65
C CYS A 68 -0.52 12.82 14.69
N TYR A 69 -0.62 11.58 15.21
CA TYR A 69 -0.76 10.39 14.38
C TYR A 69 -1.95 10.46 13.44
N GLY A 70 -3.06 11.02 13.87
CA GLY A 70 -4.25 11.23 13.06
C GLY A 70 -4.06 12.10 11.80
N HIS A 71 -2.92 12.80 11.65
CA HIS A 71 -2.58 13.62 10.48
C HIS A 71 -1.42 13.03 9.65
N ALA A 72 -1.13 11.73 9.81
CA ALA A 72 -0.04 11.08 9.10
C ALA A 72 -0.17 11.18 7.57
N ALA A 73 -1.39 11.26 7.03
CA ALA A 73 -1.67 11.48 5.61
C ALA A 73 -1.81 12.95 5.21
N GLY A 74 -1.68 13.90 6.15
CA GLY A 74 -1.86 15.34 5.93
C GLY A 74 -3.31 15.80 5.97
N TYR A 75 -4.22 15.06 5.39
CA TYR A 75 -5.67 15.31 5.40
C TYR A 75 -6.36 14.45 6.46
N ARG A 76 -7.28 15.09 7.23
CA ARG A 76 -8.23 14.40 8.09
C ARG A 76 -9.64 14.92 7.84
N TYR A 77 -10.57 14.01 7.59
CA TYR A 77 -11.94 14.36 7.19
C TYR A 77 -12.68 15.26 8.19
N ASP A 78 -12.46 15.03 9.51
CA ASP A 78 -13.16 15.77 10.57
C ASP A 78 -12.63 17.21 10.79
N ASP A 79 -11.53 17.60 10.12
CA ASP A 79 -10.92 18.90 10.33
C ASP A 79 -11.70 20.02 9.63
N PRO A 80 -11.87 21.19 10.28
CA PRO A 80 -12.68 22.28 9.76
C PRO A 80 -11.95 23.18 8.74
N THR A 81 -10.62 23.01 8.55
CA THR A 81 -9.80 23.89 7.71
C THR A 81 -8.79 23.12 6.90
N ILE A 82 -8.49 23.62 5.70
CA ILE A 82 -7.36 23.19 4.86
C ILE A 82 -6.22 24.19 5.07
N GLN A 83 -5.02 23.68 5.36
CA GLN A 83 -3.79 24.45 5.48
C GLN A 83 -3.19 24.78 4.11
N GLY A 84 -3.31 23.88 3.16
CA GLY A 84 -2.83 24.06 1.79
C GLY A 84 -2.86 22.74 1.02
N PHE A 85 -2.10 22.69 -0.07
CA PHE A 85 -2.01 21.54 -0.96
C PHE A 85 -0.54 21.19 -1.19
N SER A 86 -0.12 19.98 -0.85
CA SER A 86 1.27 19.54 -1.05
C SER A 86 1.40 18.42 -2.08
N LEU A 87 2.65 18.14 -2.53
CA LEU A 87 2.89 17.31 -3.70
C LEU A 87 3.20 15.83 -3.37
N THR A 88 3.35 15.49 -2.09
CA THR A 88 3.76 14.16 -1.68
C THR A 88 2.94 13.64 -0.51
N HIS A 89 2.30 12.50 -0.73
CA HIS A 89 1.49 11.75 0.24
C HIS A 89 1.65 10.26 -0.01
N PHE A 90 1.15 9.41 0.90
CA PHE A 90 0.91 8.01 0.65
C PHE A 90 -0.30 7.50 1.45
N SER A 91 -0.84 6.35 1.04
CA SER A 91 -2.02 5.76 1.64
C SER A 91 -1.66 4.96 2.88
N GLY A 92 -1.97 5.51 4.06
CA GLY A 92 -1.85 4.87 5.36
C GLY A 92 -0.43 4.41 5.69
N ALA A 93 0.27 5.17 6.48
CA ALA A 93 1.44 4.73 7.21
C ALA A 93 1.66 5.74 8.34
N GLY A 94 2.19 5.27 9.46
CA GLY A 94 2.20 6.02 10.70
C GLY A 94 2.88 7.37 10.64
N HIS A 95 4.19 7.42 10.51
CA HIS A 95 4.95 8.67 10.44
C HIS A 95 5.30 9.01 9.00
N SER A 96 5.39 10.29 8.68
CA SER A 96 5.65 10.72 7.34
C SER A 96 6.69 11.84 7.26
N ASP A 97 7.57 11.73 6.27
CA ASP A 97 8.48 12.79 5.84
C ASP A 97 7.91 13.59 4.67
N LEU A 98 6.66 13.40 4.34
CA LEU A 98 5.95 13.95 3.20
C LEU A 98 5.32 15.33 3.49
N GLY A 99 4.37 15.77 2.69
CA GLY A 99 3.82 17.11 2.76
C GLY A 99 4.76 18.13 2.14
N ASP A 100 5.44 17.75 1.04
CA ASP A 100 6.43 18.58 0.40
C ASP A 100 5.81 19.67 -0.45
N PHE A 101 6.33 20.91 -0.31
CA PHE A 101 6.04 22.02 -1.19
C PHE A 101 4.57 22.46 -1.12
N LEU A 102 4.13 22.80 0.11
CA LEU A 102 2.76 23.24 0.38
C LEU A 102 2.45 24.55 -0.36
N MET A 103 1.37 24.53 -1.12
CA MET A 103 0.85 25.67 -1.88
C MET A 103 -0.51 26.11 -1.35
N MET A 104 -0.72 27.44 -1.16
CA MET A 104 -2.01 27.99 -0.76
C MET A 104 -2.38 29.19 -1.62
N PRO A 105 -3.46 29.13 -2.41
CA PRO A 105 -3.96 30.28 -3.19
C PRO A 105 -4.77 31.22 -2.30
N ILE A 106 -4.57 32.53 -2.46
CA ILE A 106 -5.26 33.56 -1.70
C ILE A 106 -5.79 34.62 -2.67
N ALA A 107 -7.04 35.03 -2.51
CA ALA A 107 -7.61 36.20 -3.18
C ALA A 107 -7.81 37.32 -2.15
N GLY A 108 -7.41 38.56 -2.51
CA GLY A 108 -7.53 39.73 -1.64
C GLY A 108 -6.19 40.44 -1.41
N ASN A 109 -6.22 41.50 -0.62
CA ASN A 109 -5.04 42.34 -0.36
C ASN A 109 -4.24 41.90 0.88
N ASP A 110 -4.85 41.15 1.77
CA ASP A 110 -4.19 40.59 2.97
C ASP A 110 -3.67 39.19 2.66
N VAL A 111 -2.35 39.03 2.76
CA VAL A 111 -1.65 37.77 2.39
C VAL A 111 -0.76 37.38 3.56
N PRO A 112 -1.31 36.67 4.56
CA PRO A 112 -0.53 36.15 5.68
C PRO A 112 0.51 35.13 5.20
N LEU A 113 1.68 35.11 5.84
CA LEU A 113 2.76 34.16 5.54
C LEU A 113 2.83 33.01 6.54
N GLU A 114 2.03 33.06 7.61
CA GLU A 114 1.95 31.99 8.62
C GLU A 114 0.69 31.14 8.40
N PRO A 115 0.75 29.83 8.68
CA PRO A 115 -0.39 28.93 8.46
C PRO A 115 -1.60 29.25 9.34
N GLY A 116 -1.39 29.89 10.49
CA GLY A 116 -2.40 30.12 11.50
C GLY A 116 -2.61 28.89 12.40
N ASP A 117 -3.64 28.95 13.22
CA ASP A 117 -3.99 27.93 14.21
C ASP A 117 -5.25 27.18 13.76
N ALA A 118 -5.19 25.85 13.70
CA ALA A 118 -6.33 24.99 13.35
C ALA A 118 -7.52 25.17 14.30
N GLY A 119 -7.25 25.44 15.59
CA GLY A 119 -8.26 25.76 16.59
C GLY A 119 -8.86 27.17 16.46
N LYS A 120 -8.35 28.00 15.54
CA LYS A 120 -8.82 29.38 15.28
C LYS A 120 -9.03 29.58 13.78
N PRO A 121 -10.08 29.01 13.20
CA PRO A 121 -10.39 29.15 11.78
C PRO A 121 -10.39 30.62 11.35
N GLY A 122 -9.80 30.91 10.16
CA GLY A 122 -9.62 32.26 9.65
C GLY A 122 -8.35 32.98 10.15
N SER A 123 -7.50 32.32 10.97
CA SER A 123 -6.18 32.85 11.31
C SER A 123 -5.13 32.35 10.29
N GLY A 124 -4.18 33.21 9.93
CA GLY A 124 -3.12 32.89 8.97
C GLY A 124 -3.64 32.62 7.56
N TYR A 125 -2.92 31.82 6.78
CA TYR A 125 -3.30 31.48 5.40
C TYR A 125 -4.20 30.25 5.27
N ARG A 126 -4.44 29.44 6.32
CA ARG A 126 -5.40 28.32 6.26
C ARG A 126 -6.83 28.79 5.99
N SER A 127 -7.65 27.96 5.41
CA SER A 127 -9.02 28.32 5.06
C SER A 127 -10.03 27.30 5.52
N ARG A 128 -11.17 27.77 6.00
CA ARG A 128 -12.37 26.94 6.19
C ARG A 128 -12.83 26.40 4.84
N TYR A 129 -13.46 25.24 4.88
CA TYR A 129 -14.08 24.60 3.73
C TYR A 129 -15.36 23.85 4.15
N ASP A 130 -16.08 23.28 3.18
CA ASP A 130 -17.28 22.49 3.42
C ASP A 130 -17.26 21.28 2.50
N HIS A 131 -17.47 20.09 3.04
CA HIS A 131 -17.55 18.84 2.29
C HIS A 131 -18.63 18.86 1.20
N ALA A 132 -19.72 19.64 1.37
CA ALA A 132 -20.72 19.81 0.31
C ALA A 132 -20.14 20.49 -0.97
N ALA A 133 -19.03 21.20 -0.85
CA ALA A 133 -18.30 21.85 -1.95
C ALA A 133 -16.99 21.13 -2.30
N GLU A 134 -16.77 19.97 -1.72
CA GLU A 134 -15.60 19.12 -1.92
C GLU A 134 -15.92 17.99 -2.89
N THR A 135 -14.96 17.62 -3.73
CA THR A 135 -15.09 16.48 -4.65
C THR A 135 -13.76 15.77 -4.78
N ALA A 136 -13.75 14.47 -4.51
CA ALA A 136 -12.62 13.59 -4.77
C ALA A 136 -13.02 12.50 -5.79
N ARG A 137 -12.13 12.23 -6.74
CA ARG A 137 -12.26 11.17 -7.75
C ARG A 137 -10.86 10.67 -8.11
N PRO A 138 -10.65 9.44 -8.59
CA PRO A 138 -9.34 9.01 -9.05
C PRO A 138 -8.74 9.99 -10.05
N GLY A 139 -7.62 10.62 -9.69
CA GLY A 139 -6.92 11.62 -10.50
C GLY A 139 -7.48 13.04 -10.47
N TYR A 140 -8.44 13.34 -9.61
CA TYR A 140 -9.02 14.67 -9.49
C TYR A 140 -9.51 14.96 -8.07
N TYR A 141 -9.24 16.20 -7.62
CA TYR A 141 -9.78 16.75 -6.37
C TYR A 141 -10.22 18.21 -6.59
N SER A 142 -11.26 18.66 -5.91
CA SER A 142 -11.62 20.09 -5.86
C SER A 142 -12.31 20.47 -4.55
N VAL A 143 -12.09 21.73 -4.14
CA VAL A 143 -12.70 22.31 -2.94
C VAL A 143 -12.85 23.82 -3.10
N VAL A 144 -13.74 24.44 -2.30
CA VAL A 144 -13.87 25.88 -2.17
C VAL A 144 -13.26 26.34 -0.84
N LEU A 145 -12.22 27.16 -0.94
CA LEU A 145 -11.55 27.81 0.19
C LEU A 145 -12.36 29.04 0.59
N GLN A 146 -13.14 28.92 1.66
CA GLN A 146 -14.18 29.90 2.04
C GLN A 146 -13.58 31.24 2.46
N ASP A 147 -12.48 31.23 3.27
CA ASP A 147 -11.87 32.45 3.78
C ASP A 147 -11.15 33.26 2.69
N HIS A 148 -10.74 32.59 1.62
CA HIS A 148 -10.02 33.21 0.50
C HIS A 148 -10.90 33.42 -0.74
N GLY A 149 -12.14 32.90 -0.74
CA GLY A 149 -13.03 32.98 -1.92
C GLY A 149 -12.40 32.36 -3.17
N VAL A 150 -11.66 31.24 -3.02
CA VAL A 150 -10.97 30.56 -4.13
C VAL A 150 -11.48 29.15 -4.29
N ARG A 151 -11.89 28.79 -5.52
CA ARG A 151 -12.04 27.39 -5.89
C ARG A 151 -10.68 26.82 -6.32
N ALA A 152 -10.23 25.76 -5.64
CA ALA A 152 -9.06 24.98 -5.98
C ALA A 152 -9.46 23.68 -6.65
N GLU A 153 -8.80 23.33 -7.75
CA GLU A 153 -8.93 22.06 -8.45
C GLU A 153 -7.52 21.48 -8.63
N LEU A 154 -7.36 20.17 -8.36
CA LEU A 154 -6.10 19.45 -8.48
C LEU A 154 -6.24 18.27 -9.43
N THR A 155 -5.20 18.01 -10.21
CA THR A 155 -5.00 16.76 -10.96
C THR A 155 -3.51 16.43 -11.01
N ALA A 156 -3.17 15.16 -11.26
CA ALA A 156 -1.78 14.76 -11.36
C ALA A 156 -1.60 13.66 -12.43
N GLY A 157 -0.60 13.83 -13.27
CA GLY A 157 -0.05 12.77 -14.12
C GLY A 157 0.96 11.92 -13.34
N THR A 158 1.78 11.16 -14.05
CA THR A 158 2.80 10.31 -13.41
C THR A 158 3.87 11.13 -12.68
N ARG A 159 4.35 12.24 -13.28
CA ARG A 159 5.42 13.08 -12.74
C ARG A 159 5.05 14.56 -12.59
N VAL A 160 3.87 14.94 -13.04
CA VAL A 160 3.41 16.32 -13.07
C VAL A 160 2.15 16.50 -12.24
N GLY A 161 2.16 17.44 -11.29
CA GLY A 161 0.98 17.94 -10.62
C GLY A 161 0.43 19.18 -11.31
N MET A 162 -0.88 19.33 -11.37
CA MET A 162 -1.55 20.54 -11.88
C MET A 162 -2.56 21.01 -10.86
N ALA A 163 -2.46 22.30 -10.50
CA ALA A 163 -3.52 22.99 -9.79
C ALA A 163 -4.17 24.04 -10.69
N ARG A 164 -5.47 24.26 -10.51
CA ARG A 164 -6.22 25.32 -11.15
C ARG A 164 -6.98 26.12 -10.08
N TYR A 165 -6.64 27.39 -9.94
CA TYR A 165 -7.20 28.28 -8.93
C TYR A 165 -8.05 29.35 -9.57
N ARG A 166 -9.30 29.51 -9.12
CA ARG A 166 -10.24 30.49 -9.60
C ARG A 166 -10.78 31.31 -8.43
N ALA A 167 -10.52 32.61 -8.42
CA ALA A 167 -11.15 33.54 -7.48
C ALA A 167 -12.67 33.69 -7.75
N ALA A 168 -13.44 33.87 -6.70
CA ALA A 168 -14.88 34.18 -6.80
C ALA A 168 -15.14 35.55 -7.45
N SER A 169 -14.19 36.48 -7.32
CA SER A 169 -14.24 37.80 -7.94
C SER A 169 -12.98 38.07 -8.78
N SER A 170 -13.16 38.40 -10.04
CA SER A 170 -12.05 38.78 -10.95
C SER A 170 -11.40 40.13 -10.63
N THR A 171 -11.97 40.93 -9.73
CA THR A 171 -11.43 42.23 -9.31
C THR A 171 -10.44 42.13 -8.16
N GLN A 172 -10.42 41.01 -7.44
CA GLN A 172 -9.48 40.76 -6.35
C GLN A 172 -8.12 40.29 -6.88
N PRO A 173 -7.00 40.82 -6.32
CA PRO A 173 -5.70 40.28 -6.67
C PRO A 173 -5.56 38.85 -6.19
N MET A 174 -4.91 38.00 -6.99
CA MET A 174 -4.60 36.61 -6.68
C MET A 174 -3.13 36.46 -6.29
N HIS A 175 -2.90 35.63 -5.30
CA HIS A 175 -1.59 35.31 -4.77
C HIS A 175 -1.48 33.79 -4.60
N LEU A 176 -0.24 33.30 -4.57
CA LEU A 176 0.07 31.95 -4.20
C LEU A 176 1.19 31.95 -3.14
N ILE A 177 0.93 31.32 -2.01
CA ILE A 177 1.96 31.02 -1.01
C ILE A 177 2.57 29.67 -1.37
N LEU A 178 3.89 29.57 -1.35
CA LEU A 178 4.64 28.30 -1.35
C LEU A 178 5.43 28.25 -0.03
N ASP A 179 4.98 27.37 0.88
CA ASP A 179 5.62 27.23 2.18
C ASP A 179 6.59 26.04 2.18
N LEU A 180 7.89 26.31 2.18
CA LEU A 180 8.93 25.30 2.23
C LEU A 180 9.22 24.80 3.67
N ARG A 181 8.57 25.40 4.67
CA ARG A 181 8.64 24.96 6.09
C ARG A 181 7.68 23.81 6.39
N SER A 182 6.59 23.72 5.63
CA SER A 182 5.55 22.73 5.86
C SER A 182 6.07 21.32 5.59
N SER A 183 5.75 20.41 6.48
CA SER A 183 6.02 18.97 6.35
C SER A 183 5.07 18.20 7.28
N LEU A 184 4.62 17.02 6.91
CA LEU A 184 3.85 16.18 7.83
C LEU A 184 4.72 15.84 9.05
N TYR A 185 4.11 15.71 10.23
CA TYR A 185 4.83 15.56 11.51
C TYR A 185 5.91 16.64 11.70
N ASN A 186 5.52 17.89 11.57
CA ASN A 186 6.45 18.99 11.62
C ASN A 186 7.01 19.21 13.04
N TYR A 187 8.31 19.45 13.14
CA TYR A 187 9.01 19.74 14.39
C TYR A 187 10.23 20.65 14.14
N PRO A 188 10.69 21.37 15.14
CA PRO A 188 11.87 22.24 15.00
C PRO A 188 13.12 21.45 14.57
N GLY A 189 13.74 21.87 13.46
CA GLY A 189 14.92 21.21 12.90
C GLY A 189 14.66 20.08 11.91
N LYS A 190 13.40 19.80 11.57
CA LYS A 190 13.04 18.85 10.52
C LYS A 190 13.52 19.31 9.14
N ILE A 191 13.36 20.58 8.82
CA ILE A 191 13.91 21.15 7.60
C ILE A 191 15.38 21.47 7.85
N LEU A 192 16.28 20.73 7.19
CA LEU A 192 17.71 20.92 7.31
C LEU A 192 18.19 22.10 6.46
N TRP A 193 17.59 22.20 5.27
CA TRP A 193 17.94 23.22 4.29
C TRP A 193 16.86 23.29 3.22
N SER A 194 16.68 24.50 2.63
CA SER A 194 15.84 24.71 1.44
C SER A 194 16.39 25.86 0.59
N SER A 195 16.05 25.84 -0.69
CA SER A 195 16.34 26.92 -1.62
C SER A 195 15.15 27.17 -2.54
N ILE A 196 15.08 28.39 -3.07
CA ILE A 196 14.12 28.79 -4.10
C ILE A 196 14.79 29.75 -5.06
N ARG A 197 14.45 29.62 -6.34
CA ARG A 197 15.02 30.42 -7.43
C ARG A 197 13.94 30.72 -8.45
N LEU A 198 13.81 32.01 -8.85
CA LEU A 198 13.05 32.42 -10.02
C LEU A 198 13.98 32.56 -11.22
N ARG A 199 13.74 31.81 -12.26
CA ARG A 199 14.54 31.80 -13.49
C ARG A 199 14.05 32.86 -14.48
N PRO A 200 14.87 33.26 -15.45
CA PRO A 200 14.48 34.25 -16.46
C PRO A 200 13.28 33.87 -17.33
N ASP A 201 13.05 32.56 -17.51
CA ASP A 201 11.90 32.03 -18.27
C ASP A 201 10.60 31.98 -17.44
N GLY A 202 10.62 32.50 -16.20
CA GLY A 202 9.49 32.48 -15.29
C GLY A 202 9.31 31.14 -14.53
N THR A 203 10.18 30.14 -14.75
CA THR A 203 10.14 28.89 -14.00
C THR A 203 10.67 29.15 -12.58
N VAL A 204 9.94 28.66 -11.57
CA VAL A 204 10.40 28.64 -10.19
C VAL A 204 10.96 27.25 -9.89
N THR A 205 12.18 27.18 -9.37
CA THR A 205 12.84 25.92 -8.96
C THR A 205 13.39 26.05 -7.55
N GLY A 206 13.66 24.92 -6.94
CA GLY A 206 14.33 24.86 -5.65
C GLY A 206 14.43 23.44 -5.16
N CYS A 207 15.11 23.27 -4.04
CA CYS A 207 15.24 21.98 -3.37
C CYS A 207 15.03 22.14 -1.88
N ARG A 208 14.71 21.03 -1.23
CA ARG A 208 14.59 20.94 0.22
C ARG A 208 15.24 19.66 0.71
N GLN A 209 15.92 19.72 1.84
CA GLN A 209 16.40 18.56 2.57
C GLN A 209 15.71 18.49 3.93
N THR A 210 15.16 17.33 4.23
CA THR A 210 14.41 17.06 5.46
C THR A 210 15.04 15.91 6.24
N ARG A 211 14.76 15.88 7.53
CA ARG A 211 15.06 14.77 8.45
C ARG A 211 13.76 14.26 9.04
N GLY A 212 13.59 12.95 9.07
CA GLY A 212 12.46 12.27 9.67
C GLY A 212 12.80 10.80 9.85
N TRP A 213 11.98 9.91 9.34
CA TRP A 213 12.35 8.49 9.19
C TRP A 213 13.60 8.36 8.33
N ALA A 214 13.62 9.01 7.15
CA ALA A 214 14.85 9.15 6.41
C ALA A 214 15.77 10.15 7.10
N PRO A 215 17.07 9.80 7.33
CA PRO A 215 17.99 10.66 8.06
C PRO A 215 18.31 11.96 7.31
N ASP A 216 18.22 11.96 5.99
CA ASP A 216 18.52 13.09 5.11
C ASP A 216 17.86 12.86 3.74
N ARG A 217 16.64 13.32 3.57
CA ARG A 217 15.91 13.21 2.30
C ARG A 217 15.99 14.52 1.52
N THR A 218 16.47 14.48 0.29
CA THR A 218 16.51 15.63 -0.62
C THR A 218 15.42 15.49 -1.69
N LEU A 219 14.61 16.55 -1.87
CA LEU A 219 13.62 16.65 -2.91
C LEU A 219 13.69 18.04 -3.56
N CYS A 220 13.67 18.09 -4.88
CA CYS A 220 13.68 19.30 -5.68
C CYS A 220 12.34 19.47 -6.39
N PHE A 221 12.00 20.71 -6.74
CA PHE A 221 10.76 21.03 -7.44
C PHE A 221 11.00 21.98 -8.61
N ALA A 222 10.05 21.99 -9.53
CA ALA A 222 9.91 23.01 -10.57
C ALA A 222 8.43 23.40 -10.69
N LEU A 223 8.15 24.71 -10.78
CA LEU A 223 6.81 25.26 -10.96
C LEU A 223 6.77 26.17 -12.18
N ARG A 224 5.64 26.15 -12.89
CA ARG A 224 5.27 27.13 -13.93
C ARG A 224 3.84 27.59 -13.76
N PHE A 225 3.60 28.87 -14.08
CA PHE A 225 2.31 29.52 -13.97
C PHE A 225 1.75 29.84 -15.36
N SER A 226 0.43 29.68 -15.55
CA SER A 226 -0.25 30.03 -16.80
C SER A 226 -0.45 31.54 -16.98
N VAL A 227 -0.19 32.30 -15.93
CA VAL A 227 -0.30 33.77 -15.88
C VAL A 227 1.04 34.37 -15.47
N PRO A 228 1.53 35.44 -16.13
CA PRO A 228 2.77 36.11 -15.74
C PRO A 228 2.72 36.64 -14.31
N LEU A 229 3.83 36.52 -13.60
CA LEU A 229 4.01 37.13 -12.27
C LEU A 229 4.10 38.65 -12.41
N ARG A 230 3.37 39.37 -11.55
CA ARG A 230 3.49 40.83 -11.34
C ARG A 230 4.46 41.16 -10.22
N GLY A 231 4.66 40.23 -9.28
CA GLY A 231 5.57 40.40 -8.16
C GLY A 231 5.89 39.07 -7.50
N HIS A 232 6.91 39.07 -6.68
CA HIS A 232 7.26 37.95 -5.84
C HIS A 232 8.01 38.38 -4.58
N ALA A 233 7.95 37.57 -3.54
CA ALA A 233 8.77 37.79 -2.33
C ALA A 233 9.25 36.40 -1.82
N PHE A 234 10.54 36.31 -1.51
CA PHE A 234 11.13 35.17 -0.85
C PHE A 234 11.54 35.58 0.56
N VAL A 235 10.85 35.07 1.56
CA VAL A 235 10.98 35.47 2.96
C VAL A 235 11.58 34.34 3.76
N SER A 236 12.61 34.62 4.58
CA SER A 236 13.06 33.71 5.65
C SER A 236 12.39 34.19 6.95
N THR A 237 11.72 33.27 7.64
CA THR A 237 11.06 33.57 8.92
C THR A 237 11.96 33.24 10.12
N GLU A 238 13.12 32.65 9.88
CA GLU A 238 14.20 32.53 10.88
C GLU A 238 15.24 33.62 10.68
N THR A 239 15.87 34.03 11.77
CA THR A 239 17.04 34.91 11.70
C THR A 239 18.19 34.16 11.08
N ASP A 240 18.61 34.53 9.86
CA ASP A 240 19.77 33.97 9.21
C ASP A 240 21.01 34.23 10.07
N VAL A 241 21.70 33.17 10.49
CA VAL A 241 23.01 33.30 11.09
C VAL A 241 23.99 33.62 9.95
N ALA A 242 24.20 34.92 9.73
CA ALA A 242 25.15 35.36 8.74
C ALA A 242 26.59 35.02 9.18
N TYR A 243 27.15 33.99 8.57
CA TYR A 243 28.60 33.72 8.70
C TYR A 243 29.34 34.70 7.78
N LYS A 244 30.08 35.64 8.38
CA LYS A 244 30.76 36.72 7.66
C LYS A 244 31.64 36.13 6.54
N GLY A 245 31.32 36.39 5.28
CA GLY A 245 32.13 36.11 4.11
C GLY A 245 31.74 34.93 3.21
N PHE A 246 30.73 34.14 3.55
CA PHE A 246 30.36 32.95 2.78
C PHE A 246 28.94 32.92 2.26
N GLN A 247 28.16 33.95 2.49
CA GLN A 247 26.77 34.08 2.02
C GLN A 247 26.66 35.21 1.00
N GLY A 248 26.51 34.84 -0.22
CA GLY A 248 26.07 35.68 -1.32
C GLY A 248 25.53 34.80 -2.40
N PRO A 249 24.67 35.35 -3.29
CA PRO A 249 24.29 34.59 -4.47
C PRO A 249 25.57 34.15 -5.19
N GLY A 250 25.67 32.86 -5.48
CA GLY A 250 26.84 32.32 -6.16
C GLY A 250 27.16 33.13 -7.42
N ARG A 251 28.39 33.50 -7.62
CA ARG A 251 28.82 34.24 -8.83
C ARG A 251 28.49 33.36 -10.04
N GLY A 252 27.57 33.80 -10.89
CA GLY A 252 27.13 33.10 -12.07
C GLY A 252 25.72 32.49 -11.99
N SER A 253 24.90 32.83 -10.96
CA SER A 253 23.49 32.48 -10.96
C SER A 253 22.78 33.16 -12.14
N ASP A 254 22.08 32.39 -12.97
CA ASP A 254 21.20 32.88 -14.04
C ASP A 254 19.78 33.25 -13.49
N ALA A 255 19.60 33.27 -12.18
CA ALA A 255 18.34 33.53 -11.52
C ALA A 255 18.01 35.03 -11.49
N VAL A 256 16.73 35.38 -11.66
CA VAL A 256 16.18 36.71 -11.45
C VAL A 256 16.15 37.03 -9.94
N ALA A 257 15.83 36.03 -9.13
CA ALA A 257 15.84 36.09 -7.66
C ALA A 257 16.16 34.69 -7.10
N GLU A 258 16.89 34.67 -5.99
CA GLU A 258 17.28 33.45 -5.32
C GLU A 258 17.36 33.65 -3.80
N ARG A 259 16.94 32.65 -3.03
CA ARG A 259 17.14 32.59 -1.58
C ARG A 259 17.33 31.15 -1.10
N ALA A 260 18.17 31.00 -0.07
CA ALA A 260 18.35 29.75 0.64
C ALA A 260 18.20 29.97 2.15
N GLY A 261 17.77 28.93 2.88
CA GLY A 261 17.57 28.99 4.34
C GLY A 261 16.76 27.78 4.82
N ARG A 262 16.53 27.71 6.14
CA ARG A 262 15.73 26.62 6.72
C ARG A 262 14.24 26.90 6.81
N ALA A 263 13.84 28.17 6.82
CA ALA A 263 12.48 28.61 7.08
C ALA A 263 11.99 29.56 5.97
N LEU A 264 11.93 29.06 4.73
CA LEU A 264 11.58 29.85 3.56
C LEU A 264 10.08 29.77 3.27
N VAL A 265 9.48 30.93 2.99
CA VAL A 265 8.15 31.11 2.43
C VAL A 265 8.26 31.99 1.19
N ALA A 266 7.64 31.56 0.10
CA ALA A 266 7.53 32.39 -1.11
C ALA A 266 6.10 32.84 -1.28
N ARG A 267 5.94 34.11 -1.72
CA ARG A 267 4.69 34.71 -2.21
C ARG A 267 4.87 35.04 -3.69
N PHE A 268 3.90 34.63 -4.50
CA PHE A 268 3.81 35.00 -5.90
C PHE A 268 2.56 35.82 -6.12
N ASP A 269 2.70 37.00 -6.76
CA ASP A 269 1.63 37.99 -6.97
C ASP A 269 1.24 38.02 -8.46
N PHE A 270 -0.05 37.79 -8.77
CA PHE A 270 -0.57 37.76 -10.14
C PHE A 270 -1.41 39.01 -10.46
N GLY A 271 -1.84 39.75 -9.43
CA GLY A 271 -2.82 40.84 -9.54
C GLY A 271 -4.23 40.31 -9.80
N ALA A 272 -5.13 41.24 -10.20
CA ALA A 272 -6.49 40.83 -10.59
C ALA A 272 -6.45 40.12 -11.95
N VAL A 273 -7.09 38.95 -12.01
CA VAL A 273 -7.12 38.10 -13.22
C VAL A 273 -8.55 37.64 -13.48
N ASP A 274 -8.95 37.63 -14.76
CA ASP A 274 -10.28 37.22 -15.23
C ASP A 274 -10.38 35.73 -15.60
N ARG A 275 -9.27 35.03 -15.56
CA ARG A 275 -9.15 33.60 -15.88
C ARG A 275 -8.52 32.82 -14.74
N PRO A 276 -8.72 31.51 -14.67
CA PRO A 276 -8.03 30.69 -13.66
C PRO A 276 -6.51 30.75 -13.81
N ILE A 277 -5.82 30.67 -12.67
CA ILE A 277 -4.37 30.46 -12.64
C ILE A 277 -4.13 28.96 -12.60
N GLU A 278 -3.45 28.43 -13.62
CA GLU A 278 -2.94 27.07 -13.58
C GLU A 278 -1.51 27.08 -13.09
N VAL A 279 -1.22 26.19 -12.16
CA VAL A 279 0.12 25.93 -11.61
C VAL A 279 0.51 24.52 -12.01
N ARG A 280 1.53 24.41 -12.85
CA ARG A 280 2.15 23.13 -13.18
C ARG A 280 3.33 22.91 -12.26
N SER A 281 3.41 21.74 -11.64
CA SER A 281 4.44 21.36 -10.68
C SER A 281 5.05 20.01 -11.04
N ALA A 282 6.31 19.81 -10.71
CA ALA A 282 6.99 18.53 -10.75
C ALA A 282 8.05 18.44 -9.66
N ILE A 283 8.39 17.23 -9.28
CA ILE A 283 9.40 16.95 -8.26
C ILE A 283 10.49 16.03 -8.81
N SER A 284 11.65 16.04 -8.16
CA SER A 284 12.78 15.14 -8.45
C SER A 284 13.59 14.89 -7.17
N SER A 285 13.94 13.64 -6.91
CA SER A 285 14.87 13.29 -5.84
C SER A 285 16.35 13.56 -6.21
N VAL A 286 16.61 13.95 -7.45
CA VAL A 286 17.96 14.14 -8.00
C VAL A 286 18.41 15.59 -7.90
N ASP A 287 17.79 16.47 -8.70
CA ASP A 287 18.16 17.88 -8.81
C ASP A 287 17.05 18.74 -9.44
N GLU A 288 17.27 20.08 -9.49
CA GLU A 288 16.34 21.00 -10.17
C GLU A 288 16.19 20.70 -11.67
N ALA A 289 17.25 20.22 -12.34
CA ALA A 289 17.21 19.88 -13.75
C ALA A 289 16.30 18.67 -14.00
N GLY A 290 16.34 17.67 -13.11
CA GLY A 290 15.41 16.55 -13.10
C GLY A 290 13.96 16.99 -12.92
N ALA A 291 13.70 17.91 -11.98
CA ALA A 291 12.37 18.47 -11.77
C ALA A 291 11.86 19.23 -13.02
N ILE A 292 12.72 20.00 -13.70
CA ILE A 292 12.39 20.68 -14.98
C ILE A 292 12.11 19.66 -16.07
N ALA A 293 12.91 18.61 -16.20
CA ALA A 293 12.70 17.55 -17.18
C ALA A 293 11.38 16.81 -16.93
N ASN A 294 11.06 16.49 -15.68
CA ASN A 294 9.80 15.90 -15.27
C ASN A 294 8.62 16.84 -15.59
N LEU A 295 8.76 18.14 -15.32
CA LEU A 295 7.74 19.16 -15.62
C LEU A 295 7.41 19.20 -17.13
N ALA A 296 8.40 18.98 -18.00
CA ALA A 296 8.24 18.97 -19.45
C ALA A 296 7.75 17.63 -20.02
N SER A 297 7.83 16.54 -19.24
CA SER A 297 7.57 15.18 -19.71
C SER A 297 6.11 14.89 -20.07
N GLU A 298 5.17 15.62 -19.49
CA GLU A 298 3.74 15.42 -19.69
C GLU A 298 3.08 16.75 -20.17
N PRO A 299 3.11 17.04 -21.49
CA PRO A 299 2.56 18.27 -22.02
C PRO A 299 1.02 18.32 -21.95
N GLY A 300 0.45 19.52 -22.03
CA GLY A 300 -0.99 19.79 -22.00
C GLY A 300 -1.36 20.76 -20.86
N ASP A 301 -2.56 21.28 -20.90
CA ASP A 301 -3.17 22.09 -19.84
C ASP A 301 -3.78 21.19 -18.75
N PHE A 302 -4.44 21.80 -17.78
CA PHE A 302 -5.10 21.10 -16.67
C PHE A 302 -6.07 20.02 -17.16
N ASP A 303 -6.94 20.35 -18.13
CA ASP A 303 -7.98 19.42 -18.60
C ASP A 303 -7.38 18.27 -19.40
N ALA A 304 -6.31 18.50 -20.15
CA ALA A 304 -5.57 17.44 -20.87
C ALA A 304 -4.91 16.44 -19.91
N ILE A 305 -4.23 16.91 -18.87
CA ILE A 305 -3.61 16.04 -17.85
C ILE A 305 -4.70 15.30 -17.09
N ARG A 306 -5.78 15.97 -16.67
CA ARG A 306 -6.91 15.33 -15.99
C ARG A 306 -7.52 14.22 -16.83
N ALA A 307 -7.81 14.47 -18.10
CA ALA A 307 -8.40 13.48 -19.00
C ALA A 307 -7.49 12.26 -19.17
N LYS A 308 -6.19 12.48 -19.34
CA LYS A 308 -5.17 11.42 -19.44
C LYS A 308 -5.11 10.56 -18.17
N THR A 309 -5.10 11.20 -17.01
CA THR A 309 -5.02 10.50 -15.71
C THR A 309 -6.29 9.71 -15.42
N MET A 310 -7.46 10.29 -15.68
CA MET A 310 -8.73 9.56 -15.54
C MET A 310 -8.79 8.34 -16.48
N ALA A 311 -8.27 8.45 -17.72
CA ALA A 311 -8.18 7.32 -18.63
C ALA A 311 -7.23 6.24 -18.14
N ALA A 312 -6.09 6.63 -17.55
CA ALA A 312 -5.14 5.69 -16.93
C ALA A 312 -5.77 4.95 -15.74
N TRP A 313 -6.51 5.66 -14.89
CA TRP A 313 -7.25 5.04 -13.79
C TRP A 313 -8.36 4.10 -14.27
N ARG A 314 -9.13 4.47 -15.28
CA ARG A 314 -10.11 3.54 -15.88
C ARG A 314 -9.45 2.26 -16.37
N ALA A 315 -8.33 2.39 -17.07
CA ALA A 315 -7.58 1.22 -17.54
C ALA A 315 -7.04 0.34 -16.39
N ALA A 316 -6.57 0.97 -15.31
CA ALA A 316 -6.01 0.26 -14.15
C ALA A 316 -7.09 -0.42 -13.28
N LEU A 317 -8.25 0.19 -13.11
CA LEU A 317 -9.32 -0.29 -12.23
C LEU A 317 -10.29 -1.24 -12.95
N ASP A 318 -10.58 -1.02 -14.24
CA ASP A 318 -11.51 -1.86 -15.00
C ASP A 318 -10.95 -3.26 -15.34
N VAL A 319 -9.75 -3.58 -14.89
CA VAL A 319 -9.25 -4.96 -14.86
C VAL A 319 -10.10 -5.85 -13.94
N LEU A 320 -10.74 -5.26 -12.93
CA LEU A 320 -11.68 -5.93 -12.04
C LEU A 320 -13.05 -5.25 -12.14
N LYS A 321 -14.06 -5.95 -12.61
CA LYS A 321 -15.47 -5.51 -12.61
C LYS A 321 -16.25 -6.33 -11.61
N ILE A 322 -17.02 -5.66 -10.76
CA ILE A 322 -17.74 -6.29 -9.64
C ILE A 322 -19.24 -5.96 -9.67
N GLU A 323 -20.04 -6.91 -9.26
CA GLU A 323 -21.48 -6.79 -9.00
C GLU A 323 -21.72 -7.23 -7.55
N ALA A 324 -22.13 -6.30 -6.71
CA ALA A 324 -22.41 -6.50 -5.28
C ALA A 324 -23.39 -5.42 -4.80
N PRO A 325 -23.91 -5.46 -3.58
CA PRO A 325 -24.56 -4.31 -2.96
C PRO A 325 -23.68 -3.06 -3.00
N ALA A 326 -24.27 -1.90 -3.24
CA ALA A 326 -23.53 -0.65 -3.48
C ALA A 326 -22.45 -0.34 -2.41
N PRO A 327 -22.67 -0.51 -1.09
CA PRO A 327 -21.61 -0.31 -0.11
C PRO A 327 -20.37 -1.17 -0.35
N MET A 328 -20.56 -2.45 -0.64
CA MET A 328 -19.47 -3.39 -0.93
C MET A 328 -18.77 -3.08 -2.26
N GLN A 329 -19.51 -2.66 -3.27
CA GLN A 329 -18.92 -2.23 -4.55
C GLN A 329 -17.99 -1.06 -4.34
N THR A 330 -18.43 -0.02 -3.62
CA THR A 330 -17.62 1.17 -3.33
C THR A 330 -16.38 0.81 -2.52
N SER A 331 -16.53 0.02 -1.45
CA SER A 331 -15.39 -0.39 -0.62
C SER A 331 -14.36 -1.19 -1.41
N VAL A 332 -14.77 -2.19 -2.21
CA VAL A 332 -13.83 -3.02 -3.00
C VAL A 332 -13.20 -2.24 -4.16
N ALA A 333 -13.94 -1.36 -4.82
CA ALA A 333 -13.40 -0.50 -5.87
C ALA A 333 -12.34 0.46 -5.32
N THR A 334 -12.63 1.08 -4.16
CA THR A 334 -11.70 1.98 -3.47
C THR A 334 -10.48 1.22 -2.93
N ALA A 335 -10.67 0.01 -2.41
CA ALA A 335 -9.57 -0.84 -1.99
C ALA A 335 -8.63 -1.18 -3.16
N LEU A 336 -9.15 -1.47 -4.35
CA LEU A 336 -8.30 -1.66 -5.53
C LEU A 336 -7.58 -0.36 -5.92
N TYR A 337 -8.24 0.80 -5.79
CA TYR A 337 -7.61 2.11 -6.03
C TYR A 337 -6.44 2.34 -5.07
N HIS A 338 -6.62 2.14 -3.77
CA HIS A 338 -5.56 2.29 -2.78
C HIS A 338 -4.37 1.35 -3.05
N ALA A 339 -4.61 0.07 -3.37
CA ALA A 339 -3.57 -0.90 -3.69
C ALA A 339 -2.76 -0.56 -4.96
N LEU A 340 -3.22 0.40 -5.79
CA LEU A 340 -2.52 0.85 -7.00
C LEU A 340 -1.86 2.23 -6.85
N LEU A 341 -1.75 2.74 -5.61
CA LEU A 341 -1.04 3.99 -5.31
C LEU A 341 0.45 3.77 -5.11
N ALA A 342 0.85 2.62 -4.57
CA ALA A 342 2.24 2.28 -4.22
C ALA A 342 2.66 0.91 -4.81
N PRO A 343 3.98 0.64 -4.94
CA PRO A 343 5.10 1.57 -4.77
C PRO A 343 5.18 2.56 -5.94
N ALA A 344 5.38 3.83 -5.59
CA ALA A 344 5.33 4.93 -6.55
C ALA A 344 6.57 4.99 -7.47
N VAL A 345 6.40 5.62 -8.63
CA VAL A 345 7.54 6.00 -9.49
C VAL A 345 8.44 6.96 -8.71
N ALA A 346 9.72 6.68 -8.65
CA ALA A 346 10.71 7.47 -7.91
C ALA A 346 11.91 7.91 -8.77
N GLY A 347 11.98 7.45 -10.02
CA GLY A 347 12.98 7.90 -10.99
C GLY A 347 12.46 9.02 -11.88
N ASP A 348 13.36 9.95 -12.23
CA ASP A 348 13.10 11.01 -13.20
C ASP A 348 12.80 10.44 -14.60
N VAL A 349 12.26 11.28 -15.48
CA VAL A 349 11.91 10.87 -16.85
C VAL A 349 13.11 10.36 -17.65
N ASP A 350 14.32 10.84 -17.34
CA ASP A 350 15.59 10.40 -17.96
C ASP A 350 16.15 9.12 -17.31
N GLY A 351 15.47 8.56 -16.30
CA GLY A 351 15.87 7.35 -15.58
C GLY A 351 16.81 7.58 -14.39
N ARG A 352 17.19 8.83 -14.10
CA ARG A 352 18.01 9.11 -12.90
C ARG A 352 17.16 8.96 -11.63
N TYR A 353 17.80 8.52 -10.55
CA TYR A 353 17.20 8.43 -9.22
C TYR A 353 18.26 8.54 -8.14
N ARG A 354 17.87 8.88 -6.92
CA ARG A 354 18.76 8.89 -5.75
C ARG A 354 18.70 7.56 -5.02
N GLY A 355 19.86 6.95 -4.84
CA GLY A 355 20.00 5.64 -4.17
C GLY A 355 20.16 5.74 -2.65
N PRO A 356 20.22 4.57 -1.95
CA PRO A 356 20.42 4.49 -0.50
C PRO A 356 21.73 5.10 -0.02
N ASP A 357 22.75 5.14 -0.86
CA ASP A 357 24.05 5.82 -0.64
C ASP A 357 23.98 7.34 -0.80
N ASN A 358 22.80 7.88 -1.02
CA ASN A 358 22.56 9.30 -1.32
C ASN A 358 23.22 9.80 -2.62
N GLN A 359 23.68 8.89 -3.49
CA GLN A 359 24.23 9.23 -4.79
C GLN A 359 23.18 9.11 -5.90
N VAL A 360 23.47 9.72 -7.06
CA VAL A 360 22.62 9.67 -8.24
C VAL A 360 23.00 8.46 -9.09
N HIS A 361 22.00 7.63 -9.40
CA HIS A 361 22.11 6.43 -10.24
C HIS A 361 21.16 6.50 -11.42
N HIS A 362 21.23 5.52 -12.31
CA HIS A 362 20.41 5.47 -13.54
C HIS A 362 19.77 4.11 -13.74
N ALA A 363 18.43 4.09 -13.81
CA ALA A 363 17.60 2.93 -14.13
C ALA A 363 17.55 2.72 -15.65
N GLN A 364 18.25 1.70 -16.15
CA GLN A 364 18.30 1.40 -17.57
C GLN A 364 17.23 0.36 -17.98
N GLY A 365 16.25 0.81 -18.75
CA GLY A 365 15.22 -0.08 -19.31
C GLY A 365 14.21 -0.59 -18.26
N TYR A 366 13.98 0.15 -17.18
CA TYR A 366 12.93 -0.09 -16.20
C TYR A 366 12.57 1.21 -15.46
N THR A 367 11.42 1.21 -14.82
CA THR A 367 10.99 2.31 -13.97
C THR A 367 11.46 2.07 -12.53
N PHE A 368 12.31 2.95 -12.00
CA PHE A 368 12.71 2.89 -10.59
C PHE A 368 11.53 3.30 -9.70
N ARG A 369 11.23 2.44 -8.73
CA ARG A 369 10.14 2.61 -7.78
C ARG A 369 10.66 2.68 -6.36
N SER A 370 9.99 3.40 -5.53
CA SER A 370 10.23 3.50 -4.09
C SER A 370 8.93 3.94 -3.43
N THR A 371 8.92 4.03 -2.32
CA THR A 371 8.57 3.79 -0.95
C THR A 371 8.08 2.36 -0.79
N PHE A 372 8.80 1.61 -0.02
CA PHE A 372 8.53 0.19 0.20
C PHE A 372 8.25 -0.09 1.67
N SER A 373 6.99 -0.31 2.01
CA SER A 373 6.54 -0.83 3.33
C SER A 373 6.46 -2.36 3.26
N LEU A 374 7.64 -3.01 3.18
CA LEU A 374 7.71 -4.43 2.83
C LEU A 374 7.17 -5.37 3.90
N TRP A 375 7.23 -4.97 5.18
CA TRP A 375 6.66 -5.73 6.30
C TRP A 375 5.15 -5.95 6.14
N ASP A 376 4.48 -4.97 5.54
CA ASP A 376 3.04 -4.97 5.29
C ASP A 376 2.73 -5.62 3.94
N THR A 377 3.26 -5.04 2.89
CA THR A 377 2.83 -5.25 1.50
C THR A 377 3.18 -6.62 0.92
N PHE A 378 4.17 -7.33 1.49
CA PHE A 378 4.50 -8.70 1.04
C PHE A 378 3.32 -9.66 1.22
N ARG A 379 2.39 -9.37 2.15
CA ARG A 379 1.31 -10.27 2.56
C ARG A 379 0.21 -10.38 1.52
N ALA A 380 -0.29 -9.25 0.99
CA ALA A 380 -1.36 -9.26 -0.01
C ALA A 380 -1.14 -8.27 -1.16
N GLU A 381 -0.62 -7.06 -0.92
CA GLU A 381 -0.50 -6.04 -1.96
C GLU A 381 0.38 -6.52 -3.12
N HIS A 382 1.64 -6.93 -2.87
CA HIS A 382 2.51 -7.45 -3.92
C HIS A 382 1.97 -8.71 -4.59
N PRO A 383 1.42 -9.71 -3.87
CA PRO A 383 0.67 -10.82 -4.48
C PRO A 383 -0.48 -10.39 -5.38
N LEU A 384 -1.25 -9.33 -5.02
CA LEU A 384 -2.34 -8.78 -5.83
C LEU A 384 -1.79 -8.17 -7.13
N LEU A 385 -0.73 -7.38 -7.06
CA LEU A 385 -0.10 -6.76 -8.24
C LEU A 385 0.31 -7.81 -9.29
N THR A 386 0.73 -9.01 -8.88
CA THR A 386 1.07 -10.09 -9.82
C THR A 386 -0.13 -10.63 -10.62
N ILE A 387 -1.36 -10.30 -10.19
CA ILE A 387 -2.61 -10.77 -10.80
C ILE A 387 -3.31 -9.65 -11.58
N VAL A 388 -3.27 -8.41 -11.06
CA VAL A 388 -4.03 -7.28 -11.62
C VAL A 388 -3.18 -6.34 -12.48
N GLN A 389 -1.86 -6.48 -12.45
CA GLN A 389 -0.94 -5.62 -13.19
C GLN A 389 -0.11 -6.40 -14.22
N PRO A 390 0.40 -5.74 -15.28
CA PRO A 390 1.34 -6.36 -16.20
C PRO A 390 2.58 -6.90 -15.47
N PRO A 391 3.18 -8.02 -15.90
CA PRO A 391 4.39 -8.58 -15.29
C PRO A 391 5.56 -7.61 -15.21
N SER A 392 5.60 -6.59 -16.07
CA SER A 392 6.60 -5.52 -16.04
C SER A 392 6.56 -4.72 -14.75
N THR A 393 5.37 -4.48 -14.15
CA THR A 393 5.25 -3.77 -12.88
C THR A 393 5.99 -4.50 -11.76
N SER A 394 5.73 -5.80 -11.57
CA SER A 394 6.46 -6.60 -10.58
C SER A 394 7.95 -6.75 -10.93
N SER A 395 8.31 -6.81 -12.22
CA SER A 395 9.71 -6.83 -12.66
C SER A 395 10.44 -5.54 -12.30
N ASP A 396 9.81 -4.38 -12.51
CA ASP A 396 10.37 -3.07 -12.14
C ASP A 396 10.54 -2.94 -10.63
N ILE A 397 9.60 -3.45 -9.83
CA ILE A 397 9.70 -3.52 -8.37
C ILE A 397 10.93 -4.34 -7.96
N VAL A 398 11.07 -5.58 -8.46
CA VAL A 398 12.22 -6.43 -8.12
C VAL A 398 13.54 -5.81 -8.58
N ARG A 399 13.59 -5.21 -9.78
CA ARG A 399 14.79 -4.50 -10.26
C ARG A 399 15.14 -3.31 -9.38
N SER A 400 14.15 -2.57 -8.88
CA SER A 400 14.35 -1.46 -7.95
C SER A 400 14.90 -1.93 -6.60
N LEU A 401 14.38 -3.03 -6.06
CA LEU A 401 14.89 -3.65 -4.83
C LEU A 401 16.35 -4.12 -4.99
N VAL A 402 16.67 -4.80 -6.09
CA VAL A 402 18.03 -5.28 -6.38
C VAL A 402 19.00 -4.12 -6.62
N ALA A 403 18.57 -3.08 -7.34
CA ALA A 403 19.36 -1.87 -7.55
C ALA A 403 19.63 -1.13 -6.22
N SER A 404 18.62 -1.03 -5.36
CA SER A 404 18.78 -0.44 -4.03
C SER A 404 19.81 -1.22 -3.20
N ARG A 405 19.80 -2.56 -3.26
CA ARG A 405 20.83 -3.38 -2.62
C ARG A 405 22.24 -3.11 -3.16
N GLN A 406 22.39 -2.93 -4.47
CA GLN A 406 23.69 -2.66 -5.10
C GLN A 406 24.28 -1.32 -4.62
N HIS A 407 23.43 -0.37 -4.28
CA HIS A 407 23.79 0.97 -3.85
C HIS A 407 23.61 1.17 -2.33
N SER A 408 23.22 0.14 -1.59
CA SER A 408 23.13 0.19 -0.14
C SER A 408 24.52 0.18 0.49
N PRO A 409 24.83 1.09 1.42
CA PRO A 409 26.08 1.03 2.19
C PRO A 409 26.28 -0.29 2.94
N ASP A 410 25.18 -0.93 3.32
CA ASP A 410 25.15 -2.21 4.05
C ASP A 410 25.13 -3.43 3.10
N GLY A 411 24.94 -3.23 1.81
CA GLY A 411 24.92 -4.28 0.80
C GLY A 411 23.74 -5.26 0.91
N ILE A 412 22.61 -4.82 1.48
CA ILE A 412 21.39 -5.60 1.67
C ILE A 412 20.20 -4.99 0.94
N LEU A 413 19.15 -5.79 0.73
CA LEU A 413 17.86 -5.35 0.21
C LEU A 413 17.19 -4.36 1.18
N PRO A 414 16.34 -3.46 0.69
CA PRO A 414 15.58 -2.58 1.55
C PRO A 414 14.77 -3.32 2.62
N VAL A 415 14.71 -2.74 3.81
CA VAL A 415 13.80 -3.13 4.89
C VAL A 415 12.54 -2.27 4.81
N TRP A 416 12.72 -0.94 4.93
CA TRP A 416 11.66 0.04 4.74
C TRP A 416 12.22 1.29 4.03
N GLN A 417 12.26 1.25 2.71
CA GLN A 417 12.87 2.31 1.91
C GLN A 417 11.89 3.45 1.64
N PHE A 418 12.31 4.66 1.97
CA PHE A 418 11.55 5.89 1.77
C PHE A 418 12.22 6.78 0.71
N GLN A 419 11.63 6.87 -0.48
CA GLN A 419 12.14 7.66 -1.63
C GLN A 419 13.66 7.49 -1.85
N GLY A 420 14.13 6.25 -1.84
CA GLY A 420 15.53 5.88 -2.03
C GLY A 420 16.33 5.75 -0.73
N ARG A 421 15.92 6.36 0.38
CA ARG A 421 16.64 6.26 1.67
C ARG A 421 16.11 5.13 2.52
N GLU A 422 17.00 4.35 3.14
CA GLU A 422 16.62 3.33 4.12
C GLU A 422 16.28 3.99 5.47
N THR A 423 15.19 3.58 6.08
CA THR A 423 14.71 4.12 7.35
C THR A 423 14.88 3.16 8.51
N TRP A 424 15.07 1.86 8.24
CA TRP A 424 15.14 0.78 9.22
C TRP A 424 13.88 0.63 10.07
N THR A 425 12.77 1.20 9.60
CA THR A 425 11.46 1.01 10.22
C THR A 425 11.01 -0.41 9.96
N MET A 426 10.42 -1.06 10.96
CA MET A 426 9.98 -2.45 10.92
C MET A 426 11.10 -3.50 10.90
N ILE A 427 10.67 -4.76 11.02
CA ILE A 427 11.52 -5.93 11.12
C ILE A 427 11.50 -6.76 9.83
N GLY A 428 12.27 -7.82 9.80
CA GLY A 428 12.30 -8.77 8.68
C GLY A 428 13.23 -8.34 7.54
N TYR A 429 13.35 -9.21 6.53
CA TYR A 429 13.96 -8.90 5.23
C TYR A 429 12.96 -9.26 4.11
N HIS A 430 11.78 -8.66 4.22
CA HIS A 430 10.57 -9.03 3.46
C HIS A 430 10.61 -8.67 1.96
N ALA A 431 11.68 -8.05 1.48
CA ALA A 431 11.98 -8.07 0.06
C ALA A 431 12.14 -9.52 -0.48
N ALA A 432 12.56 -10.47 0.38
CA ALA A 432 12.74 -11.87 -0.01
C ALA A 432 11.44 -12.55 -0.44
N PRO A 433 10.34 -12.54 0.34
CA PRO A 433 9.05 -13.08 -0.13
C PRO A 433 8.52 -12.40 -1.39
N VAL A 434 8.67 -11.08 -1.55
CA VAL A 434 8.24 -10.35 -2.76
C VAL A 434 8.99 -10.87 -4.00
N ILE A 435 10.30 -10.99 -3.93
CA ILE A 435 11.16 -11.49 -5.02
C ILE A 435 10.84 -12.96 -5.32
N ALA A 436 10.75 -13.79 -4.28
CA ALA A 436 10.49 -15.22 -4.43
C ALA A 436 9.10 -15.49 -5.03
N ASP A 437 8.06 -14.78 -4.58
CA ASP A 437 6.70 -14.91 -5.09
C ASP A 437 6.63 -14.55 -6.57
N ALA A 438 7.21 -13.40 -6.95
CA ALA A 438 7.29 -12.98 -8.35
C ALA A 438 8.01 -14.03 -9.22
N TYR A 439 9.18 -14.51 -8.77
CA TYR A 439 9.94 -15.53 -9.51
C TYR A 439 9.15 -16.84 -9.68
N LEU A 440 8.55 -17.33 -8.60
CA LEU A 440 7.81 -18.61 -8.61
C LEU A 440 6.52 -18.52 -9.44
N LYS A 441 5.91 -17.34 -9.53
CA LYS A 441 4.77 -17.04 -10.42
C LYS A 441 5.15 -16.87 -11.90
N GLY A 442 6.44 -17.01 -12.24
CA GLY A 442 6.91 -16.98 -13.63
C GLY A 442 7.28 -15.61 -14.13
N ILE A 443 7.33 -14.58 -13.31
CA ILE A 443 7.83 -13.25 -13.68
C ILE A 443 9.35 -13.32 -13.84
N ARG A 444 9.88 -12.86 -14.99
CA ARG A 444 11.28 -13.08 -15.41
C ARG A 444 11.97 -11.81 -15.92
N GLY A 445 11.38 -10.65 -15.79
CA GLY A 445 11.94 -9.38 -16.28
C GLY A 445 13.11 -8.83 -15.44
N PHE A 446 13.80 -9.66 -14.64
CA PHE A 446 14.91 -9.28 -13.76
C PHE A 446 15.96 -10.39 -13.70
N ASP A 447 17.17 -10.05 -13.24
CA ASP A 447 18.26 -11.01 -13.01
C ASP A 447 17.98 -11.84 -11.75
N ALA A 448 17.60 -13.09 -11.95
CA ALA A 448 17.22 -14.01 -10.87
C ALA A 448 18.41 -14.43 -9.99
N ASP A 449 19.61 -14.56 -10.58
CA ASP A 449 20.82 -14.89 -9.80
C ASP A 449 21.25 -13.72 -8.91
N ALA A 450 21.25 -12.50 -9.44
CA ALA A 450 21.52 -11.30 -8.66
C ALA A 450 20.45 -11.10 -7.56
N ALA A 451 19.17 -11.36 -7.84
CA ALA A 451 18.10 -11.27 -6.87
C ALA A 451 18.25 -12.31 -5.75
N LEU A 452 18.53 -13.58 -6.06
CA LEU A 452 18.78 -14.60 -5.05
C LEU A 452 20.02 -14.27 -4.21
N ALA A 453 21.10 -13.79 -4.82
CA ALA A 453 22.29 -13.37 -4.10
C ALA A 453 21.99 -12.18 -3.15
N ALA A 454 21.12 -11.26 -3.54
CA ALA A 454 20.69 -10.15 -2.72
C ALA A 454 19.88 -10.62 -1.50
N MET A 455 18.94 -11.56 -1.69
CA MET A 455 18.17 -12.19 -0.61
C MET A 455 19.08 -12.89 0.41
N VAL A 456 20.06 -13.67 -0.08
CA VAL A 456 21.05 -14.35 0.77
C VAL A 456 21.90 -13.34 1.55
N ALA A 457 22.34 -12.24 0.92
CA ALA A 457 23.11 -11.20 1.58
C ALA A 457 22.32 -10.57 2.73
N SER A 458 21.05 -10.21 2.51
CA SER A 458 20.16 -9.65 3.56
C SER A 458 19.99 -10.63 4.73
N ALA A 459 19.68 -11.89 4.44
CA ALA A 459 19.46 -12.93 5.43
C ALA A 459 20.71 -13.37 6.19
N THR A 460 21.88 -12.84 5.83
CA THR A 460 23.18 -13.15 6.47
C THR A 460 23.95 -11.93 6.95
N TYR A 461 23.34 -10.76 6.90
CA TYR A 461 23.94 -9.51 7.38
C TYR A 461 23.86 -9.44 8.92
N ALA A 462 24.91 -9.90 9.57
CA ALA A 462 24.97 -10.08 11.03
C ALA A 462 24.65 -8.82 11.87
N PRO A 463 24.96 -7.58 11.42
CA PRO A 463 24.66 -6.38 12.20
C PRO A 463 23.17 -6.04 12.32
N TYR A 464 22.31 -6.53 11.42
CA TYR A 464 20.90 -6.18 11.41
C TYR A 464 20.07 -7.03 12.39
N GLY A 465 19.27 -6.38 13.24
CA GLY A 465 18.12 -6.94 13.96
C GLY A 465 18.34 -8.29 14.66
N GLY A 466 19.50 -8.51 15.26
CA GLY A 466 19.84 -9.77 15.95
C GLY A 466 20.15 -10.95 15.02
N LEU A 467 20.28 -10.75 13.68
CA LEU A 467 20.59 -11.82 12.73
C LEU A 467 21.89 -12.57 13.04
N GLY A 468 22.89 -11.88 13.63
CA GLY A 468 24.14 -12.51 14.05
C GLY A 468 23.93 -13.60 15.11
N ASP A 469 23.04 -13.40 16.05
CA ASP A 469 22.64 -14.41 17.04
C ASP A 469 21.65 -15.42 16.44
N TYR A 470 20.69 -14.99 15.61
CA TYR A 470 19.75 -15.90 14.93
C TYR A 470 20.48 -16.96 14.09
N MET A 471 21.52 -16.58 13.36
CA MET A 471 22.32 -17.52 12.56
C MET A 471 23.06 -18.55 13.43
N LYS A 472 23.47 -18.18 14.64
CA LYS A 472 24.25 -19.03 15.54
C LYS A 472 23.37 -19.91 16.42
N ARG A 473 22.25 -19.38 16.91
CA ARG A 473 21.41 -19.97 17.94
C ARG A 473 20.10 -20.54 17.41
N GLY A 474 19.68 -20.11 16.21
CA GLY A 474 18.38 -20.40 15.65
C GLY A 474 17.25 -19.57 16.27
N TYR A 475 17.56 -18.51 17.01
CA TYR A 475 16.60 -17.51 17.52
C TYR A 475 17.30 -16.20 17.85
N VAL A 476 16.55 -15.11 17.94
CA VAL A 476 17.01 -13.82 18.42
C VAL A 476 16.83 -13.75 19.93
N PRO A 477 17.88 -13.46 20.74
CA PRO A 477 17.76 -13.36 22.19
C PRO A 477 17.28 -11.98 22.63
N ILE A 478 16.24 -11.95 23.49
CA ILE A 478 15.59 -10.71 23.96
C ILE A 478 16.47 -9.82 24.84
N ASP A 479 17.47 -10.40 25.48
CA ASP A 479 18.45 -9.67 26.28
C ASP A 479 19.55 -9.00 25.45
N ARG A 480 19.49 -9.11 24.12
CA ARG A 480 20.39 -8.47 23.14
C ARG A 480 19.69 -7.64 22.11
N GLU A 481 18.51 -8.04 21.72
CA GLU A 481 17.74 -7.42 20.66
C GLU A 481 16.25 -7.41 21.03
N PRO A 482 15.57 -6.26 21.01
CA PRO A 482 14.12 -6.18 21.24
C PRO A 482 13.33 -6.88 20.14
N GLU A 483 12.04 -7.14 20.42
CA GLU A 483 11.10 -7.77 19.49
C GLU A 483 11.53 -9.16 19.01
N ALA A 484 12.27 -9.83 19.86
CA ALA A 484 13.00 -11.05 19.55
C ALA A 484 12.11 -12.22 19.11
N ALA A 485 10.90 -12.31 19.65
CA ALA A 485 9.93 -13.34 19.27
C ALA A 485 9.44 -13.12 17.84
N SER A 486 9.01 -11.89 17.50
CA SER A 486 8.59 -11.49 16.17
C SER A 486 9.70 -11.70 15.15
N LYS A 487 10.89 -11.13 15.40
CA LYS A 487 12.06 -11.25 14.52
C LYS A 487 12.41 -12.72 14.23
N THR A 488 12.35 -13.59 15.25
CA THR A 488 12.67 -15.01 15.05
C THR A 488 11.71 -15.71 14.10
N VAL A 489 10.40 -15.48 14.22
CA VAL A 489 9.43 -16.17 13.37
C VAL A 489 9.36 -15.58 11.97
N GLU A 490 9.54 -14.27 11.82
CA GLU A 490 9.53 -13.61 10.51
C GLU A 490 10.79 -13.95 9.70
N TYR A 491 11.97 -13.97 10.31
CA TYR A 491 13.19 -14.45 9.66
C TYR A 491 13.06 -15.92 9.22
N ALA A 492 12.37 -16.76 9.98
CA ALA A 492 12.14 -18.14 9.59
C ALA A 492 11.22 -18.28 8.35
N TYR A 493 10.27 -17.38 8.19
CA TYR A 493 9.44 -17.32 7.00
C TYR A 493 10.22 -16.79 5.78
N ASP A 494 10.96 -15.70 5.94
CA ASP A 494 11.80 -15.14 4.89
C ASP A 494 12.81 -16.17 4.38
N ASP A 495 13.47 -16.89 5.29
CA ASP A 495 14.37 -18.00 4.97
C ASP A 495 13.70 -19.10 4.14
N TRP A 496 12.44 -19.42 4.45
CA TRP A 496 11.68 -20.39 3.67
C TRP A 496 11.46 -19.90 2.23
N THR A 497 11.19 -18.60 2.03
CA THR A 497 11.02 -18.06 0.68
C THR A 497 12.30 -18.09 -0.14
N ILE A 498 13.45 -17.82 0.49
CA ILE A 498 14.78 -17.99 -0.12
C ILE A 498 14.99 -19.43 -0.53
N ALA A 499 14.69 -20.39 0.36
CA ALA A 499 14.82 -21.83 0.07
C ALA A 499 13.90 -22.26 -1.08
N ARG A 500 12.70 -21.69 -1.20
CA ARG A 500 11.76 -21.98 -2.28
C ARG A 500 12.30 -21.53 -3.63
N MET A 501 12.77 -20.27 -3.72
CA MET A 501 13.35 -19.74 -4.94
C MET A 501 14.62 -20.47 -5.33
N ALA A 502 15.53 -20.68 -4.38
CA ALA A 502 16.78 -21.41 -4.62
C ALA A 502 16.54 -22.83 -5.16
N ARG A 503 15.56 -23.55 -4.61
CA ARG A 503 15.18 -24.88 -5.11
C ARG A 503 14.66 -24.83 -6.53
N ALA A 504 13.82 -23.83 -6.86
CA ALA A 504 13.31 -23.64 -8.22
C ALA A 504 14.40 -23.28 -9.23
N MET A 505 15.50 -22.65 -8.76
CA MET A 505 16.69 -22.32 -9.56
C MET A 505 17.75 -23.46 -9.58
N GLY A 506 17.51 -24.58 -8.89
CA GLY A 506 18.49 -25.67 -8.79
C GLY A 506 19.69 -25.36 -7.88
N ARG A 507 19.62 -24.33 -7.02
CA ARG A 507 20.66 -23.98 -6.05
C ARG A 507 20.47 -24.79 -4.76
N THR A 508 20.86 -26.04 -4.78
CA THR A 508 20.52 -27.05 -3.76
C THR A 508 21.15 -26.77 -2.39
N ASP A 509 22.36 -26.23 -2.35
CA ASP A 509 23.08 -25.83 -1.14
C ASP A 509 22.38 -24.67 -0.40
N ILE A 510 22.00 -23.62 -1.12
CA ILE A 510 21.20 -22.51 -0.59
C ILE A 510 19.85 -23.01 -0.12
N ALA A 511 19.17 -23.84 -0.94
CA ALA A 511 17.87 -24.39 -0.61
C ALA A 511 17.91 -25.27 0.66
N ALA A 512 18.95 -26.04 0.88
CA ALA A 512 19.12 -26.86 2.08
C ALA A 512 19.39 -25.99 3.32
N ARG A 513 20.33 -25.05 3.23
CA ARG A 513 20.70 -24.13 4.33
C ARG A 513 19.50 -23.34 4.83
N PHE A 514 18.82 -22.65 3.94
CA PHE A 514 17.68 -21.80 4.30
C PHE A 514 16.43 -22.62 4.61
N GLY A 515 16.26 -23.78 4.01
CA GLY A 515 15.22 -24.74 4.38
C GLY A 515 15.34 -25.26 5.82
N GLN A 516 16.56 -25.42 6.32
CA GLN A 516 16.80 -25.74 7.74
C GLN A 516 16.41 -24.55 8.63
N ARG A 517 16.87 -23.33 8.33
CA ARG A 517 16.56 -22.11 9.08
C ARG A 517 15.06 -21.79 9.13
N ALA A 518 14.31 -22.14 8.09
CA ALA A 518 12.85 -22.01 8.06
C ALA A 518 12.13 -22.74 9.22
N GLY A 519 12.80 -23.70 9.86
CA GLY A 519 12.32 -24.42 11.04
C GLY A 519 12.58 -23.73 12.39
N ASN A 520 13.31 -22.62 12.41
CA ASN A 520 13.79 -21.94 13.61
C ASN A 520 12.68 -21.36 14.50
N TRP A 521 11.48 -21.11 13.96
CA TRP A 521 10.32 -20.69 14.76
C TRP A 521 10.06 -21.62 15.96
N ARG A 522 10.44 -22.92 15.86
CA ARG A 522 10.28 -23.91 16.92
C ARG A 522 11.09 -23.58 18.17
N ASN A 523 12.20 -22.85 18.00
CA ASN A 523 13.04 -22.42 19.12
C ASN A 523 12.35 -21.37 20.00
N SER A 524 11.41 -20.60 19.46
CA SER A 524 10.61 -19.61 20.19
C SER A 524 9.24 -20.17 20.63
N PHE A 525 8.83 -21.37 20.19
CA PHE A 525 7.56 -21.95 20.58
C PHE A 525 7.68 -22.59 21.99
N ASP A 526 6.86 -22.13 22.93
CA ASP A 526 6.75 -22.74 24.27
C ASP A 526 5.52 -23.66 24.34
N ALA A 527 5.77 -24.97 24.31
CA ALA A 527 4.71 -25.99 24.35
C ALA A 527 3.85 -25.96 25.62
N ARG A 528 4.36 -25.38 26.73
CA ARG A 528 3.60 -25.28 27.99
C ARG A 528 2.53 -24.22 27.93
N THR A 529 2.77 -23.14 27.18
CA THR A 529 1.83 -22.01 27.04
C THR A 529 1.10 -22.03 25.71
N GLY A 530 1.64 -22.73 24.72
CA GLY A 530 1.14 -22.75 23.35
C GLY A 530 1.37 -21.42 22.60
N PHE A 531 2.35 -20.59 23.00
CA PHE A 531 2.69 -19.32 22.38
C PHE A 531 4.12 -19.30 21.84
N ILE A 532 4.35 -18.47 20.85
CA ILE A 532 5.70 -18.03 20.46
C ILE A 532 6.15 -17.04 21.53
N ARG A 533 7.32 -17.26 22.13
CA ARG A 533 7.84 -16.46 23.24
C ARG A 533 9.31 -16.10 23.02
N ALA A 534 9.70 -14.95 23.55
CA ALA A 534 11.10 -14.54 23.52
C ALA A 534 11.97 -15.37 24.46
N ARG A 535 13.18 -15.71 23.98
CA ARG A 535 14.23 -16.40 24.79
C ARG A 535 15.39 -15.45 25.08
N LYS A 536 16.07 -15.69 26.18
CA LYS A 536 17.35 -15.06 26.56
C LYS A 536 18.53 -15.83 25.96
N THR A 537 19.71 -15.22 26.02
CA THR A 537 20.98 -15.84 25.59
C THR A 537 21.30 -17.18 26.28
N ASP A 538 20.82 -17.39 27.52
CA ASP A 538 20.97 -18.66 28.26
C ASP A 538 19.98 -19.76 27.81
N GLY A 539 19.09 -19.45 26.85
CA GLY A 539 18.09 -20.37 26.31
C GLY A 539 16.79 -20.43 27.11
N THR A 540 16.67 -19.71 28.23
CA THR A 540 15.43 -19.65 29.00
C THR A 540 14.42 -18.71 28.37
N PHE A 541 13.11 -18.99 28.55
CA PHE A 541 12.07 -18.05 28.15
C PHE A 541 12.04 -16.86 29.12
N ARG A 542 11.76 -15.65 28.54
CA ARG A 542 11.59 -14.43 29.35
C ARG A 542 10.41 -14.59 30.33
N VAL A 543 10.59 -14.14 31.55
CA VAL A 543 9.57 -14.07 32.62
C VAL A 543 9.61 -12.69 33.26
N PRO A 544 8.46 -12.15 33.73
CA PRO A 544 7.11 -12.70 33.62
C PRO A 544 6.61 -12.75 32.19
N PHE A 545 5.56 -13.52 31.91
CA PHE A 545 4.94 -13.62 30.60
C PHE A 545 3.46 -13.30 30.72
N ASP A 546 3.06 -12.26 30.02
CA ASP A 546 1.68 -11.88 29.79
C ASP A 546 1.39 -11.96 28.29
N PRO A 547 0.50 -12.85 27.82
CA PRO A 547 0.21 -13.00 26.39
C PRO A 547 -0.54 -11.83 25.77
N THR A 548 -1.09 -10.91 26.58
CA THR A 548 -1.85 -9.74 26.13
C THR A 548 -1.05 -8.45 26.15
N ALA A 549 0.15 -8.46 26.73
CA ALA A 549 0.96 -7.25 26.85
C ALA A 549 1.43 -6.74 25.48
N ILE A 550 1.16 -5.47 25.19
CA ILE A 550 1.67 -4.72 24.04
C ILE A 550 2.54 -3.58 24.59
N ASN A 551 3.83 -3.62 24.25
CA ASN A 551 4.79 -2.60 24.65
C ASN A 551 5.85 -2.48 23.56
N TYR A 552 6.08 -1.29 23.04
CA TYR A 552 7.13 -1.05 22.05
C TYR A 552 8.52 -1.46 22.58
N GLY A 553 9.32 -2.11 21.73
CA GLY A 553 10.64 -2.62 22.13
C GLY A 553 10.61 -3.83 23.07
N SER A 554 9.44 -4.49 23.23
CA SER A 554 9.29 -5.70 24.05
C SER A 554 9.56 -6.99 23.26
N ASP A 555 8.80 -8.05 23.54
CA ASP A 555 8.97 -9.36 22.88
C ASP A 555 8.47 -9.37 21.42
N TYR A 556 7.53 -8.49 21.08
CA TYR A 556 6.80 -8.47 19.81
C TYR A 556 6.78 -7.07 19.19
N THR A 557 6.80 -7.03 17.88
CA THR A 557 6.63 -5.82 17.06
C THR A 557 5.15 -5.53 16.91
N GLU A 558 4.69 -4.37 17.37
CA GLU A 558 3.32 -3.88 17.17
C GLU A 558 2.23 -4.95 17.38
N GLY A 559 2.34 -5.67 18.47
CA GLY A 559 1.42 -6.77 18.80
C GLY A 559 1.82 -7.50 20.07
N ASN A 560 1.21 -8.65 20.27
CA ASN A 560 1.48 -9.51 21.42
C ASN A 560 1.53 -11.00 21.05
N ALA A 561 1.56 -11.86 22.06
CA ALA A 561 1.66 -13.31 21.86
C ALA A 561 0.46 -13.90 21.11
N TRP A 562 -0.72 -13.29 21.17
CA TRP A 562 -1.91 -13.79 20.48
C TRP A 562 -1.77 -13.64 18.96
N GLN A 563 -1.27 -12.51 18.45
CA GLN A 563 -1.08 -12.31 17.01
C GLN A 563 0.11 -13.12 16.50
N TYR A 564 1.28 -12.96 17.14
CA TYR A 564 2.51 -13.64 16.69
C TYR A 564 2.52 -15.15 16.96
N GLY A 565 1.65 -15.65 17.84
CA GLY A 565 1.47 -17.09 18.07
C GLY A 565 1.09 -17.88 16.81
N TRP A 566 0.63 -17.19 15.76
CA TRP A 566 0.17 -17.77 14.52
C TRP A 566 1.13 -17.55 13.34
N PHE A 567 2.17 -16.71 13.50
CA PHE A 567 3.05 -16.35 12.41
C PHE A 567 4.06 -17.47 12.06
N VAL A 568 3.53 -18.54 11.51
CA VAL A 568 4.29 -19.64 10.91
C VAL A 568 3.66 -19.97 9.54
N PRO A 569 3.51 -18.99 8.63
CA PRO A 569 2.75 -19.18 7.39
C PRO A 569 3.35 -20.30 6.53
N GLN A 570 4.66 -20.49 6.56
CA GLN A 570 5.33 -21.56 5.81
C GLN A 570 5.01 -22.98 6.28
N ASP A 571 4.63 -23.20 7.54
CA ASP A 571 4.43 -24.55 8.09
C ASP A 571 3.32 -24.65 9.15
N GLN A 572 2.12 -24.21 8.77
CA GLN A 572 0.94 -24.25 9.64
C GLN A 572 0.59 -25.67 10.12
N ALA A 573 0.82 -26.71 9.30
CA ALA A 573 0.57 -28.09 9.74
C ALA A 573 1.50 -28.52 10.88
N ALA A 574 2.73 -28.01 10.95
CA ALA A 574 3.61 -28.24 12.08
C ALA A 574 3.16 -27.46 13.32
N LEU A 575 2.69 -26.22 13.15
CA LEU A 575 2.13 -25.44 14.24
C LEU A 575 0.87 -26.11 14.83
N VAL A 576 -0.06 -26.57 13.99
CA VAL A 576 -1.24 -27.33 14.42
C VAL A 576 -0.86 -28.56 15.25
N ARG A 577 0.16 -29.31 14.82
CA ARG A 577 0.67 -30.45 15.62
C ARG A 577 1.26 -29.99 16.96
N ALA A 578 2.02 -28.92 16.97
CA ALA A 578 2.66 -28.39 18.17
C ALA A 578 1.63 -27.87 19.21
N LEU A 579 0.50 -27.34 18.73
CA LEU A 579 -0.62 -26.90 19.56
C LEU A 579 -1.48 -28.07 20.10
N GLY A 580 -1.23 -29.32 19.72
CA GLY A 580 -2.01 -30.48 20.18
C GLY A 580 -3.06 -30.99 19.17
N GLY A 581 -2.98 -30.53 17.92
CA GLY A 581 -3.84 -30.98 16.82
C GLY A 581 -5.00 -30.05 16.49
N ASP A 582 -5.88 -30.53 15.60
CA ASP A 582 -6.93 -29.70 14.98
C ASP A 582 -7.88 -29.06 16.01
N ALA A 583 -8.41 -29.87 16.94
CA ALA A 583 -9.37 -29.40 17.95
C ALA A 583 -8.75 -28.34 18.90
N ALA A 584 -7.51 -28.53 19.35
CA ALA A 584 -6.81 -27.57 20.19
C ALA A 584 -6.51 -26.27 19.45
N THR A 585 -6.14 -26.35 18.17
CA THR A 585 -5.92 -25.19 17.31
C THR A 585 -7.20 -24.39 17.10
N ILE A 586 -8.32 -25.07 16.80
CA ILE A 586 -9.62 -24.42 16.63
C ILE A 586 -10.03 -23.72 17.95
N ALA A 587 -9.91 -24.41 19.08
CA ALA A 587 -10.25 -23.83 20.38
C ALA A 587 -9.41 -22.58 20.72
N LYS A 588 -8.12 -22.60 20.40
CA LYS A 588 -7.23 -21.44 20.60
C LYS A 588 -7.55 -20.28 19.65
N LEU A 589 -7.92 -20.56 18.39
CA LEU A 589 -8.39 -19.53 17.46
C LEU A 589 -9.72 -18.90 17.94
N ASP A 590 -10.66 -19.73 18.39
CA ASP A 590 -11.92 -19.24 18.96
C ASP A 590 -11.67 -18.37 20.20
N ALA A 591 -10.80 -18.81 21.11
CA ALA A 591 -10.43 -18.05 22.29
C ALA A 591 -9.80 -16.68 21.97
N MET A 592 -9.05 -16.58 20.86
CA MET A 592 -8.50 -15.32 20.38
C MET A 592 -9.61 -14.34 19.96
N PHE A 593 -10.55 -14.79 19.12
CA PHE A 593 -11.66 -13.95 18.63
C PHE A 593 -12.72 -13.62 19.70
N GLU A 594 -12.84 -14.44 20.72
CA GLU A 594 -13.83 -14.32 21.79
C GLU A 594 -13.24 -13.75 23.08
N PHE A 595 -11.98 -13.32 23.04
CA PHE A 595 -11.29 -12.77 24.22
C PHE A 595 -11.97 -11.50 24.71
N ASP A 596 -12.17 -11.39 26.03
CA ASP A 596 -12.75 -10.19 26.67
C ASP A 596 -11.66 -9.14 26.91
N ASN A 597 -11.67 -8.08 26.10
CA ASN A 597 -10.73 -6.96 26.21
C ASN A 597 -11.17 -5.88 27.21
N SER A 598 -12.29 -6.02 27.92
CA SER A 598 -12.88 -4.95 28.73
C SER A 598 -11.98 -4.43 29.86
N LYS A 599 -10.94 -5.20 30.20
CA LYS A 599 -9.95 -4.85 31.23
C LYS A 599 -8.59 -4.44 30.69
N LEU A 600 -8.46 -4.37 29.38
CA LEU A 600 -7.21 -4.03 28.70
C LEU A 600 -7.29 -2.61 28.15
N ASP A 601 -6.18 -1.88 28.25
CA ASP A 601 -6.02 -0.55 27.68
C ASP A 601 -4.84 -0.58 26.68
N TYR A 602 -5.16 -0.41 25.41
CA TYR A 602 -4.19 -0.33 24.31
C TYR A 602 -4.08 1.09 23.72
N SER A 603 -4.66 2.10 24.36
CA SER A 603 -4.64 3.49 23.87
C SER A 603 -3.24 4.09 23.72
N HIS A 604 -2.24 3.47 24.35
CA HIS A 604 -0.83 3.84 24.25
C HIS A 604 -0.12 3.26 22.98
N ALA A 605 -0.80 2.40 22.22
CA ALA A 605 -0.25 1.71 21.06
C ALA A 605 -1.07 2.11 19.81
N GLU A 606 -0.54 3.06 19.05
CA GLU A 606 -1.24 3.76 17.97
C GLU A 606 -1.69 2.80 16.84
N ASP A 607 -0.95 1.70 16.58
CA ASP A 607 -1.26 0.74 15.52
C ASP A 607 -2.24 -0.37 15.95
N ILE A 608 -2.70 -0.34 17.20
CA ILE A 608 -3.61 -1.35 17.76
C ILE A 608 -5.06 -0.92 17.62
N ALA A 609 -5.61 -1.15 16.46
CA ALA A 609 -6.98 -0.79 16.07
C ALA A 609 -7.75 -1.97 15.49
N GLY A 610 -9.07 -1.86 15.36
CA GLY A 610 -9.89 -2.90 14.72
C GLY A 610 -9.95 -4.21 15.51
N LEU A 611 -10.07 -4.14 16.86
CA LEU A 611 -10.04 -5.33 17.72
C LEU A 611 -11.33 -6.14 17.64
N ILE A 612 -11.16 -7.46 17.46
CA ILE A 612 -12.19 -8.49 17.65
C ILE A 612 -11.60 -9.53 18.62
N GLY A 613 -11.83 -9.38 19.91
CA GLY A 613 -11.05 -10.05 20.94
C GLY A 613 -9.56 -9.68 20.82
N GLN A 614 -8.67 -10.65 20.79
CA GLN A 614 -7.24 -10.44 20.55
C GLN A 614 -6.84 -10.51 19.06
N TYR A 615 -7.78 -10.66 18.14
CA TYR A 615 -7.56 -10.43 16.72
C TYR A 615 -7.58 -8.91 16.47
N ILE A 616 -6.52 -8.39 15.88
CA ILE A 616 -6.34 -6.97 15.60
C ILE A 616 -6.30 -6.80 14.09
N HIS A 617 -7.43 -6.36 13.49
CA HIS A 617 -7.50 -6.24 12.04
C HIS A 617 -6.71 -5.05 11.51
N GLY A 618 -6.65 -3.98 12.29
CA GLY A 618 -5.92 -2.77 11.93
C GLY A 618 -4.41 -2.92 11.87
N ASN A 619 -3.85 -4.12 12.17
CA ASN A 619 -2.42 -4.37 12.05
C ASN A 619 -2.12 -5.75 11.41
N GLU A 620 -1.08 -5.84 10.62
CA GLU A 620 -0.73 -6.91 9.68
C GLU A 620 -0.46 -8.29 10.29
N PRO A 621 0.10 -8.42 11.49
CA PRO A 621 0.31 -9.75 12.09
C PRO A 621 -0.97 -10.60 12.18
N SER A 622 -2.16 -9.98 12.20
CA SER A 622 -3.45 -10.68 12.24
C SER A 622 -4.01 -11.08 10.88
N HIS A 623 -3.60 -10.45 9.79
CA HIS A 623 -4.29 -10.52 8.48
C HIS A 623 -4.50 -11.94 7.94
N HIS A 624 -3.59 -12.89 8.24
CA HIS A 624 -3.70 -14.26 7.81
C HIS A 624 -4.51 -15.17 8.76
N VAL A 625 -4.74 -14.72 10.01
CA VAL A 625 -5.19 -15.58 11.12
C VAL A 625 -6.58 -16.15 10.91
N ALA A 626 -7.53 -15.35 10.40
CA ALA A 626 -8.91 -15.81 10.14
C ALA A 626 -8.97 -16.98 9.15
N TYR A 627 -7.97 -17.15 8.30
CA TYR A 627 -7.87 -18.23 7.32
C TYR A 627 -7.29 -19.54 7.91
N LEU A 628 -6.74 -19.51 9.12
CA LEU A 628 -6.03 -20.65 9.69
C LEU A 628 -6.93 -21.79 10.13
N TYR A 629 -8.23 -21.56 10.34
CA TYR A 629 -9.18 -22.65 10.55
C TYR A 629 -9.20 -23.66 9.39
N SER A 630 -8.91 -23.22 8.16
CA SER A 630 -8.78 -24.12 7.00
C SER A 630 -7.63 -25.11 7.13
N TYR A 631 -6.54 -24.73 7.82
CA TYR A 631 -5.41 -25.62 8.12
C TYR A 631 -5.71 -26.63 9.23
N ALA A 632 -6.70 -26.34 10.08
CA ALA A 632 -7.22 -27.24 11.11
C ALA A 632 -8.46 -28.05 10.66
N GLY A 633 -8.85 -27.97 9.36
CA GLY A 633 -9.96 -28.72 8.78
C GLY A 633 -11.34 -28.16 9.09
N ALA A 634 -11.44 -26.88 9.43
CA ALA A 634 -12.69 -26.20 9.71
C ALA A 634 -12.90 -24.93 8.84
N PRO A 635 -12.87 -25.02 7.49
CA PRO A 635 -12.98 -23.85 6.60
C PRO A 635 -14.28 -23.05 6.78
N TRP A 636 -15.34 -23.67 7.25
CA TRP A 636 -16.59 -22.99 7.55
C TRP A 636 -16.45 -21.96 8.69
N ARG A 637 -15.52 -22.16 9.65
CA ARG A 637 -15.18 -21.16 10.67
C ARG A 637 -14.44 -19.96 10.08
N THR A 638 -13.51 -20.20 9.13
CA THR A 638 -12.91 -19.13 8.33
C THR A 638 -14.00 -18.24 7.73
N GLN A 639 -15.02 -18.83 7.09
CA GLN A 639 -16.11 -18.09 6.44
C GLN A 639 -16.89 -17.22 7.43
N ALA A 640 -17.16 -17.75 8.63
CA ALA A 640 -17.86 -17.00 9.69
C ALA A 640 -17.02 -15.82 10.20
N ARG A 641 -15.72 -16.02 10.46
CA ARG A 641 -14.83 -14.95 10.93
C ARG A 641 -14.60 -13.88 9.86
N LEU A 642 -14.47 -14.27 8.58
CA LEU A 642 -14.36 -13.32 7.48
C LEU A 642 -15.61 -12.46 7.35
N LYS A 643 -16.82 -13.05 7.53
CA LYS A 643 -18.07 -12.26 7.57
C LYS A 643 -18.01 -11.22 8.71
N GLN A 644 -17.65 -11.66 9.91
CA GLN A 644 -17.52 -10.79 11.09
C GLN A 644 -16.54 -9.63 10.82
N ILE A 645 -15.35 -9.92 10.28
CA ILE A 645 -14.31 -8.93 10.02
C ILE A 645 -14.78 -7.92 8.96
N VAL A 646 -15.23 -8.38 7.80
CA VAL A 646 -15.60 -7.49 6.69
C VAL A 646 -16.74 -6.56 7.08
N GLU A 647 -17.75 -7.08 7.82
CA GLU A 647 -18.91 -6.29 8.22
C GLU A 647 -18.63 -5.30 9.35
N SER A 648 -17.60 -5.53 10.16
CA SER A 648 -17.25 -4.65 11.28
C SER A 648 -16.06 -3.72 11.03
N GLN A 649 -15.26 -3.98 10.00
CA GLN A 649 -13.97 -3.28 9.81
C GLN A 649 -13.88 -2.51 8.50
N TYR A 650 -14.84 -2.70 7.56
CA TYR A 650 -14.83 -2.04 6.25
C TYR A 650 -16.17 -1.39 5.93
N HIS A 651 -16.16 -0.07 5.76
CA HIS A 651 -17.37 0.71 5.47
C HIS A 651 -17.09 1.71 4.34
N PRO A 652 -18.10 2.10 3.53
CA PRO A 652 -17.94 3.13 2.49
C PRO A 652 -18.09 4.55 3.09
N THR A 653 -17.33 4.84 4.14
CA THR A 653 -17.33 6.11 4.88
C THR A 653 -15.89 6.58 5.13
N PRO A 654 -15.66 7.86 5.42
CA PRO A 654 -14.32 8.37 5.71
C PRO A 654 -13.56 7.58 6.79
N ASP A 655 -14.24 7.10 7.82
CA ASP A 655 -13.71 6.23 8.89
C ASP A 655 -13.78 4.73 8.56
N GLY A 656 -13.95 4.38 7.29
CA GLY A 656 -14.27 3.03 6.82
C GLY A 656 -13.11 2.05 6.76
N LEU A 657 -11.94 2.38 7.27
CA LEU A 657 -10.81 1.49 7.48
C LEU A 657 -10.46 1.48 8.97
N SER A 658 -10.32 0.30 9.55
CA SER A 658 -10.12 0.13 11.00
C SER A 658 -8.67 0.29 11.47
N GLY A 659 -7.73 0.55 10.59
CA GLY A 659 -6.32 0.79 10.83
C GLY A 659 -5.65 1.34 9.58
N ASN A 660 -4.36 1.58 9.66
CA ASN A 660 -3.54 2.07 8.56
C ASN A 660 -3.77 1.26 7.28
N ASP A 661 -3.92 1.92 6.13
CA ASP A 661 -4.00 1.22 4.84
C ASP A 661 -2.65 0.57 4.45
N ASP A 662 -1.56 1.07 5.00
CA ASP A 662 -0.18 0.58 4.85
C ASP A 662 0.21 0.27 3.41
N LEU A 663 0.18 1.36 2.63
CA LEU A 663 0.52 1.35 1.20
C LEU A 663 -0.31 0.34 0.40
N GLY A 664 -1.59 0.20 0.77
CA GLY A 664 -2.54 -0.66 0.08
C GLY A 664 -2.63 -2.08 0.62
N GLN A 665 -1.93 -2.43 1.70
CA GLN A 665 -1.98 -3.80 2.25
C GLN A 665 -3.35 -4.14 2.84
N MET A 666 -3.95 -3.26 3.68
CA MET A 666 -5.29 -3.49 4.21
C MET A 666 -6.33 -3.54 3.10
N SER A 667 -6.20 -2.66 2.12
CA SER A 667 -7.04 -2.63 0.91
C SER A 667 -6.89 -3.90 0.07
N ALA A 668 -5.68 -4.38 -0.18
CA ALA A 668 -5.45 -5.63 -0.91
C ALA A 668 -6.02 -6.86 -0.18
N TRP A 669 -6.01 -6.86 1.17
CA TRP A 669 -6.69 -7.87 1.97
C TRP A 669 -8.19 -7.91 1.65
N LEU A 670 -8.85 -6.74 1.60
CA LEU A 670 -10.28 -6.67 1.25
C LEU A 670 -10.54 -7.13 -0.19
N VAL A 671 -9.72 -6.72 -1.17
CA VAL A 671 -9.89 -7.15 -2.57
C VAL A 671 -9.83 -8.67 -2.68
N PHE A 672 -8.80 -9.31 -2.13
CA PHE A 672 -8.70 -10.77 -2.15
C PHE A 672 -9.85 -11.45 -1.43
N THR A 673 -10.18 -10.99 -0.24
CA THR A 673 -11.25 -11.55 0.60
C THR A 673 -12.59 -11.44 -0.10
N ALA A 674 -12.89 -10.30 -0.74
CA ALA A 674 -14.12 -10.10 -1.50
C ALA A 674 -14.24 -11.03 -2.71
N LEU A 675 -13.12 -11.39 -3.34
CA LEU A 675 -13.07 -12.38 -4.41
C LEU A 675 -13.17 -13.84 -3.91
N GLY A 676 -13.10 -14.06 -2.60
CA GLY A 676 -13.30 -15.36 -1.95
C GLY A 676 -12.04 -16.19 -1.73
N PHE A 677 -10.85 -15.63 -1.82
CA PHE A 677 -9.57 -16.32 -1.53
C PHE A 677 -8.47 -15.34 -1.09
N TYR A 678 -7.43 -15.83 -0.40
CA TYR A 678 -6.37 -15.01 0.16
C TYR A 678 -5.00 -15.71 0.14
N PRO A 679 -3.88 -15.02 -0.15
CA PRO A 679 -2.54 -15.57 -0.17
C PRO A 679 -1.93 -15.66 1.24
N VAL A 680 -2.40 -16.58 2.09
CA VAL A 680 -1.89 -16.77 3.47
C VAL A 680 -0.37 -16.94 3.51
N THR A 681 0.19 -17.57 2.48
CA THR A 681 1.62 -17.90 2.39
C THR A 681 2.14 -17.50 1.01
N PRO A 682 2.47 -16.21 0.77
CA PRO A 682 3.15 -15.80 -0.46
C PRO A 682 4.37 -16.69 -0.76
N ALA A 683 4.68 -16.90 -2.03
CA ALA A 683 5.64 -17.90 -2.53
C ALA A 683 5.22 -19.38 -2.39
N SER A 684 4.05 -19.72 -1.82
CA SER A 684 3.50 -21.07 -1.87
C SER A 684 2.85 -21.41 -3.21
N LEU A 685 2.42 -20.42 -3.95
CA LEU A 685 1.57 -20.48 -5.15
C LEU A 685 0.14 -20.96 -4.87
N GLU A 686 -0.32 -20.88 -3.62
CA GLU A 686 -1.66 -21.25 -3.20
C GLU A 686 -2.38 -20.08 -2.53
N TYR A 687 -3.69 -20.02 -2.75
CA TYR A 687 -4.61 -19.05 -2.17
C TYR A 687 -5.66 -19.80 -1.38
N VAL A 688 -5.79 -19.52 -0.10
CA VAL A 688 -6.77 -20.17 0.77
C VAL A 688 -8.17 -19.67 0.44
N ILE A 689 -9.09 -20.60 0.21
CA ILE A 689 -10.50 -20.27 -0.05
C ILE A 689 -11.16 -19.83 1.24
N GLY A 690 -11.74 -18.63 1.22
CA GLY A 690 -12.60 -18.09 2.25
C GLY A 690 -14.08 -18.15 1.86
N ARG A 691 -14.75 -16.99 1.86
CA ARG A 691 -16.06 -16.79 1.25
C ARG A 691 -16.02 -15.53 0.37
N PRO A 692 -16.77 -15.47 -0.74
CA PRO A 692 -16.91 -14.25 -1.51
C PRO A 692 -17.82 -13.23 -0.78
N PHE A 693 -17.63 -11.93 -1.14
CA PHE A 693 -18.47 -10.82 -0.71
C PHE A 693 -19.06 -10.06 -1.90
N VAL A 694 -18.80 -10.52 -3.11
CA VAL A 694 -19.39 -10.00 -4.35
C VAL A 694 -20.19 -11.10 -5.04
N ASN A 695 -21.34 -10.73 -5.60
CA ASN A 695 -22.21 -11.69 -6.30
C ASN A 695 -21.56 -12.17 -7.60
N ARG A 696 -20.83 -11.25 -8.25
CA ARG A 696 -20.04 -11.55 -9.43
C ARG A 696 -18.80 -10.65 -9.49
N ALA A 697 -17.69 -11.23 -9.90
CA ALA A 697 -16.49 -10.49 -10.27
C ALA A 697 -15.96 -10.99 -11.61
N MET A 698 -15.40 -10.08 -12.40
CA MET A 698 -14.75 -10.39 -13.65
C MET A 698 -13.35 -9.75 -13.65
N LEU A 699 -12.33 -10.58 -13.57
CA LEU A 699 -10.93 -10.18 -13.51
C LEU A 699 -10.26 -10.41 -14.86
N ALA A 700 -9.80 -9.34 -15.50
CA ALA A 700 -8.95 -9.41 -16.68
C ALA A 700 -7.51 -9.70 -16.24
N LEU A 701 -6.98 -10.85 -16.65
CA LEU A 701 -5.65 -11.30 -16.25
C LEU A 701 -4.56 -10.75 -17.19
N PRO A 702 -3.34 -10.51 -16.69
CA PRO A 702 -2.27 -9.92 -17.50
C PRO A 702 -1.81 -10.78 -18.68
N ASN A 703 -2.18 -12.05 -18.72
CA ASN A 703 -1.94 -12.95 -19.87
C ASN A 703 -3.05 -12.91 -20.94
N GLY A 704 -3.98 -11.93 -20.85
CA GLY A 704 -5.10 -11.75 -21.79
C GLY A 704 -6.31 -12.66 -21.52
N ARG A 705 -6.23 -13.54 -20.52
CA ARG A 705 -7.36 -14.39 -20.11
C ARG A 705 -8.28 -13.64 -19.14
N ARG A 706 -9.40 -14.25 -18.81
CA ARG A 706 -10.39 -13.71 -17.87
C ARG A 706 -10.77 -14.78 -16.86
N LEU A 707 -10.83 -14.40 -15.58
CA LEU A 707 -11.43 -15.19 -14.52
C LEU A 707 -12.76 -14.54 -14.14
N THR A 708 -13.85 -15.30 -14.21
CA THR A 708 -15.15 -14.89 -13.72
C THR A 708 -15.43 -15.61 -12.40
N ILE A 709 -15.74 -14.87 -11.36
CA ILE A 709 -16.13 -15.40 -10.05
C ILE A 709 -17.63 -15.16 -9.90
N ILE A 710 -18.37 -16.18 -9.50
CA ILE A 710 -19.81 -16.10 -9.30
C ILE A 710 -20.14 -16.69 -7.93
N ALA A 711 -20.96 -15.99 -7.16
CA ALA A 711 -21.48 -16.45 -5.87
C ALA A 711 -23.00 -16.52 -5.93
N ASP A 712 -23.49 -17.72 -6.20
CA ASP A 712 -24.94 -17.99 -6.21
C ASP A 712 -25.49 -17.97 -4.78
N ARG A 713 -26.63 -17.30 -4.57
CA ARG A 713 -27.30 -17.13 -3.27
C ARG A 713 -26.45 -16.41 -2.22
N LEU A 714 -25.60 -15.47 -2.64
CA LEU A 714 -24.85 -14.65 -1.70
C LEU A 714 -25.79 -13.59 -1.11
N ASP A 715 -26.22 -13.79 0.12
CA ASP A 715 -27.00 -12.88 0.94
C ASP A 715 -26.76 -13.15 2.43
N ASP A 716 -27.41 -12.40 3.32
CA ASP A 716 -27.23 -12.53 4.78
C ASP A 716 -27.72 -13.86 5.33
N GLY A 717 -28.69 -14.49 4.67
CA GLY A 717 -29.21 -15.81 5.06
C GLY A 717 -28.33 -16.99 4.63
N HIS A 718 -27.35 -16.74 3.75
CA HIS A 718 -26.48 -17.78 3.18
C HIS A 718 -25.00 -17.44 3.37
N PRO A 719 -24.49 -17.38 4.61
CA PRO A 719 -23.13 -16.94 4.89
C PRO A 719 -22.03 -17.97 4.58
N TYR A 720 -22.39 -19.23 4.37
CA TYR A 720 -21.43 -20.33 4.23
C TYR A 720 -21.30 -20.84 2.79
N VAL A 721 -20.12 -21.29 2.44
CA VAL A 721 -19.85 -21.96 1.16
C VAL A 721 -20.38 -23.38 1.23
N GLY A 722 -21.31 -23.71 0.36
CA GLY A 722 -21.84 -25.08 0.15
C GLY A 722 -20.95 -25.87 -0.78
N THR A 723 -20.70 -25.35 -2.00
CA THR A 723 -19.86 -26.00 -3.01
C THR A 723 -18.99 -24.97 -3.73
N VAL A 724 -17.83 -25.41 -4.21
CA VAL A 724 -16.96 -24.61 -5.07
C VAL A 724 -16.70 -25.39 -6.36
N MET A 725 -16.86 -24.71 -7.50
CA MET A 725 -16.59 -25.27 -8.82
C MET A 725 -15.56 -24.41 -9.55
N LEU A 726 -14.60 -25.01 -10.22
CA LEU A 726 -13.67 -24.33 -11.11
C LEU A 726 -13.78 -24.92 -12.50
N ASN A 727 -14.22 -24.12 -13.47
CA ASN A 727 -14.45 -24.55 -14.85
C ASN A 727 -15.33 -25.82 -14.94
N GLY A 728 -16.42 -25.85 -14.19
CA GLY A 728 -17.38 -26.96 -14.13
C GLY A 728 -16.88 -28.22 -13.38
N ARG A 729 -15.72 -28.16 -12.71
CA ARG A 729 -15.17 -29.24 -11.91
C ARG A 729 -15.22 -28.92 -10.42
N PRO A 730 -15.62 -29.87 -9.55
CA PRO A 730 -15.64 -29.61 -8.11
C PRO A 730 -14.24 -29.33 -7.55
N VAL A 731 -14.17 -28.30 -6.69
CA VAL A 731 -13.00 -28.01 -5.85
C VAL A 731 -13.30 -28.51 -4.44
N THR A 732 -12.70 -29.64 -4.08
CA THR A 732 -12.92 -30.29 -2.78
C THR A 732 -11.91 -29.85 -1.72
N ARG A 733 -10.89 -29.10 -2.10
CA ARG A 733 -9.82 -28.60 -1.26
C ARG A 733 -10.05 -27.13 -0.83
N ALA A 734 -9.46 -26.72 0.27
CA ALA A 734 -9.60 -25.38 0.84
C ALA A 734 -8.65 -24.33 0.18
N TYR A 735 -8.18 -24.55 -1.03
CA TYR A 735 -7.27 -23.63 -1.72
C TYR A 735 -7.40 -23.67 -3.24
N LEU A 736 -7.00 -22.58 -3.89
CA LEU A 736 -6.76 -22.47 -5.33
C LEU A 736 -5.27 -22.38 -5.59
N ARG A 737 -4.80 -22.77 -6.78
CA ARG A 737 -3.42 -22.58 -7.21
C ARG A 737 -3.30 -21.37 -8.13
N HIS A 738 -2.13 -20.76 -8.13
CA HIS A 738 -1.86 -19.61 -8.99
C HIS A 738 -2.05 -19.92 -10.48
N ASP A 739 -1.59 -21.09 -10.93
CA ASP A 739 -1.75 -21.52 -12.32
C ASP A 739 -3.22 -21.72 -12.73
N GLU A 740 -4.09 -22.11 -11.78
CA GLU A 740 -5.52 -22.24 -12.00
C GLU A 740 -6.20 -20.87 -12.14
N ILE A 741 -5.82 -19.91 -11.29
CA ILE A 741 -6.31 -18.52 -11.40
C ILE A 741 -5.87 -17.95 -12.75
N MET A 742 -4.59 -18.08 -13.10
CA MET A 742 -4.02 -17.56 -14.35
C MET A 742 -4.51 -18.30 -15.60
N ALA A 743 -5.06 -19.51 -15.44
CA ALA A 743 -5.74 -20.20 -16.54
C ALA A 743 -7.06 -19.54 -16.93
N GLY A 744 -7.66 -18.77 -16.02
CA GLY A 744 -8.95 -18.12 -16.21
C GLY A 744 -10.12 -19.10 -16.25
N GLY A 745 -11.26 -18.63 -16.73
CA GLY A 745 -12.49 -19.41 -16.78
C GLY A 745 -13.48 -18.97 -15.72
N GLU A 746 -14.20 -19.91 -15.10
CA GLU A 746 -15.25 -19.64 -14.10
C GLU A 746 -14.92 -20.29 -12.76
N LEU A 747 -14.89 -19.49 -11.70
CA LEU A 747 -14.89 -19.93 -10.31
C LEU A 747 -16.29 -19.65 -9.74
N ARG A 748 -17.03 -20.70 -9.36
CA ARG A 748 -18.40 -20.57 -8.88
C ARG A 748 -18.53 -21.10 -7.46
N PHE A 749 -19.07 -20.27 -6.59
CA PHE A 749 -19.47 -20.59 -5.23
C PHE A 749 -20.99 -20.77 -5.19
N THR A 750 -21.47 -21.82 -4.54
CA THR A 750 -22.89 -21.92 -4.15
C THR A 750 -22.97 -21.74 -2.64
N MET A 751 -23.61 -20.66 -2.23
CA MET A 751 -23.74 -20.30 -0.81
C MET A 751 -24.92 -21.02 -0.17
N GLN A 752 -24.87 -21.22 1.16
CA GLN A 752 -25.91 -21.90 1.94
C GLN A 752 -26.01 -21.33 3.36
N SER A 753 -27.16 -21.60 4.01
CA SER A 753 -27.49 -21.05 5.35
C SER A 753 -26.78 -21.75 6.50
N MET A 754 -26.45 -23.05 6.36
CA MET A 754 -25.80 -23.83 7.41
C MET A 754 -24.34 -24.13 7.05
N PRO A 755 -23.43 -24.25 8.05
CA PRO A 755 -22.05 -24.62 7.81
C PRO A 755 -21.90 -25.96 7.06
N ASN A 756 -21.08 -25.99 6.01
CA ASN A 756 -20.67 -27.24 5.39
C ASN A 756 -19.42 -27.81 6.08
N THR A 757 -19.61 -28.58 7.12
CA THR A 757 -18.52 -29.14 7.93
C THR A 757 -17.77 -30.28 7.25
N ALA A 758 -18.27 -30.79 6.12
CA ALA A 758 -17.64 -31.88 5.35
C ALA A 758 -16.73 -31.35 4.22
N TRP A 759 -17.02 -30.14 3.67
CA TRP A 759 -16.25 -29.61 2.57
C TRP A 759 -14.84 -29.22 3.01
N ALA A 760 -13.81 -29.74 2.30
CA ALA A 760 -12.40 -29.47 2.48
C ALA A 760 -11.86 -29.72 3.92
N ALA A 761 -12.54 -30.56 4.71
CA ALA A 761 -12.13 -30.88 6.08
C ALA A 761 -10.97 -31.90 6.15
N GLY A 762 -10.78 -32.68 5.08
CA GLY A 762 -9.77 -33.72 5.01
C GLY A 762 -8.33 -33.18 5.03
N ARG A 763 -7.38 -33.92 5.60
CA ARG A 763 -5.97 -33.50 5.65
C ARG A 763 -5.36 -33.28 4.27
N ALA A 764 -5.77 -34.05 3.25
CA ALA A 764 -5.28 -33.91 1.88
C ALA A 764 -5.80 -32.62 1.20
N ASP A 765 -6.91 -32.08 1.68
CA ASP A 765 -7.60 -30.92 1.10
C ASP A 765 -7.14 -29.58 1.72
N ARG A 766 -6.27 -29.63 2.72
CA ARG A 766 -5.75 -28.44 3.43
C ARG A 766 -4.76 -27.66 2.58
N PRO A 767 -4.61 -26.35 2.80
CA PRO A 767 -3.64 -25.52 2.09
C PRO A 767 -2.19 -25.97 2.33
N TYR A 768 -1.26 -25.40 1.54
CA TYR A 768 0.16 -25.73 1.61
C TYR A 768 0.73 -25.57 3.01
N SER A 769 1.61 -26.51 3.36
CA SER A 769 2.46 -26.43 4.54
C SER A 769 3.76 -27.22 4.28
N ALA A 770 4.91 -26.65 4.65
CA ALA A 770 6.23 -27.21 4.31
C ALA A 770 6.47 -28.63 4.83
N SER A 771 5.87 -28.99 5.96
CA SER A 771 5.96 -30.32 6.54
C SER A 771 4.91 -31.34 6.04
N MET A 772 4.02 -30.94 5.12
CA MET A 772 3.06 -31.85 4.51
C MET A 772 3.69 -32.63 3.36
N VAL A 773 3.63 -33.98 3.43
CA VAL A 773 3.96 -34.83 2.29
C VAL A 773 2.76 -34.84 1.36
N ARG A 774 2.84 -34.14 0.23
CA ARG A 774 1.84 -34.26 -0.85
C ARG A 774 2.35 -35.21 -1.92
N THR A 775 1.53 -36.17 -2.30
CA THR A 775 1.80 -37.00 -3.50
C THR A 775 1.82 -36.03 -4.70
N PRO A 776 2.87 -36.04 -5.55
CA PRO A 776 2.91 -35.20 -6.72
C PRO A 776 1.66 -35.43 -7.57
N ALA A 777 0.96 -34.34 -7.95
CA ALA A 777 -0.10 -34.46 -8.94
C ALA A 777 0.51 -35.06 -10.22
N LYS A 778 -0.14 -36.07 -10.78
CA LYS A 778 0.30 -36.67 -12.05
C LYS A 778 0.44 -35.51 -13.06
N PRO A 779 1.57 -35.40 -13.77
CA PRO A 779 1.71 -34.34 -14.78
C PRO A 779 0.60 -34.53 -15.82
N VAL A 780 -0.17 -33.47 -16.04
CA VAL A 780 -1.10 -33.41 -17.17
C VAL A 780 -0.21 -33.51 -18.42
N LYS A 781 -0.24 -34.65 -19.09
CA LYS A 781 0.48 -34.84 -20.34
C LYS A 781 0.07 -33.72 -21.28
N ARG A 782 1.05 -32.91 -21.70
CA ARG A 782 0.90 -31.94 -22.80
C ARG A 782 0.65 -32.75 -24.08
N GLU A 783 -0.62 -32.99 -24.39
CA GLU A 783 -1.05 -33.41 -25.74
C GLU A 783 -1.22 -32.17 -26.62
N LEU A 784 -0.11 -31.53 -26.95
CA LEU A 784 -0.09 -30.44 -27.93
C LEU A 784 1.25 -30.45 -28.68
N ALA A 785 1.53 -31.54 -29.36
CA ALA A 785 2.59 -31.56 -30.36
C ALA A 785 2.34 -32.67 -31.38
N LYS A 786 1.16 -32.70 -32.03
CA LYS A 786 0.92 -33.48 -33.27
C LYS A 786 -0.34 -32.93 -33.95
N ARG A 787 -0.32 -31.70 -34.43
CA ARG A 787 -1.14 -31.20 -35.51
C ARG A 787 -0.52 -29.89 -36.03
N LEU A 788 0.57 -29.96 -36.71
CA LEU A 788 1.09 -29.07 -37.72
C LEU A 788 2.31 -29.79 -38.35
N GLY A 789 2.04 -30.70 -39.23
CA GLY A 789 2.91 -31.22 -40.25
C GLY A 789 2.27 -30.83 -41.56
#